data_d0b95c6819ae0d39cb45e7f6164fec7d
#
_entry.id   d0b95c6819ae0d39cb45e7f6164fec7d
#
_cell.length_a   1.000
_cell.length_b   1.000
_cell.length_c   1.000
_cell.angle_alpha   90.00
_cell.angle_beta   90.00
_cell.angle_gamma   90.00
#
_symmetry.space_group_name_H-M   'P 1'
#
loop_
_entity.id
_entity.type
_entity.pdbx_description
1 polymer ?
#
loop_
_entity_poly.entity_id
_entity_poly.type
_entity_poly.pdbx_seq_one_letter_code
_entity_poly.pdbx_strand_id
1 'polypeptide(L)'
;TPHQLDSMVNHQNWPLLLSDRISWEDQTMTERQNSETYVLSVPLKKNLKANVFGGVIKGQNLANLFSELTVGYHDSINFNKLPIPFACVSENIVNGDEVVFHNGVLATAMRASMAIPGVFTPVRLGDKILVDGGMKNNFPTNIARAMGADVIIGVDVQNDLRTADELNNLSEIFNQIINLTGQTRYEENIKLATVYIKVDVKGYSAASFNIPALDTLVNRGEEAAREQWTALQKLKKEIGLPENYVAPRHGPFSSLWASKDIFVKEITFDGIEDSDKKWIMHRCHLKENSKMRMEQLYEALTTLRGSQAYSNVSYKLTDTPQGYQLHFILEEKYERNLNLGIRFDSEEIASLLLNVRSRFDTRVPSWVSVTGRLGKRYLARVEYTLAPMQMRNFNFAYQFEYNDINIYDHGRRSYNTTYKYHSGEFGFSDVWFRNLRFGAGLNFEFFKYKDFLYNTGGQRLEVKPQHFFSYFAQLHYNTYNKGYFPSKGTDVQGRYSLYTDNLTHYKGHAPFSALAASWAGVFSLTDRFALIPSLYGRVLIGKNIPYPYLNAMGGENFGHYLPQQLPFAGITNLEIVDNSVLVTSLKLRQRIGSKNYVTFTGNVAFRNDNFFDIWGAKPVWGGSVGYGYDSLFGPLEASLGYSSRSHKVGFYVNLGYVF
;
A
#
# COMPACT_ATOMS: atom_id res chain seq x y z
N THR A 1 -32.19 -6.39 -0.96
CA THR A 1 -32.99 -5.54 -1.90
C THR A 1 -32.08 -4.88 -2.93
N PRO A 2 -32.57 -4.48 -4.12
CA PRO A 2 -31.79 -3.74 -5.12
C PRO A 2 -31.07 -2.52 -4.53
N HIS A 3 -31.73 -1.72 -3.69
CA HIS A 3 -31.12 -0.58 -2.98
C HIS A 3 -29.98 -0.96 -2.04
N GLN A 4 -30.05 -2.12 -1.38
CA GLN A 4 -28.92 -2.58 -0.55
C GLN A 4 -27.73 -2.99 -1.42
N LEU A 5 -27.99 -3.62 -2.56
CA LEU A 5 -26.93 -3.99 -3.50
C LEU A 5 -26.29 -2.74 -4.11
N ASP A 6 -27.08 -1.79 -4.57
CA ASP A 6 -26.62 -0.51 -5.09
C ASP A 6 -25.78 0.26 -4.05
N SER A 7 -26.30 0.39 -2.83
CA SER A 7 -25.55 1.01 -1.73
C SER A 7 -24.23 0.28 -1.44
N MET A 8 -24.25 -1.06 -1.41
CA MET A 8 -23.04 -1.85 -1.18
C MET A 8 -22.00 -1.62 -2.27
N VAL A 9 -22.40 -1.61 -3.54
CA VAL A 9 -21.54 -1.43 -4.70
C VAL A 9 -20.92 -0.01 -4.69
N ASN A 10 -21.73 1.01 -4.42
CA ASN A 10 -21.30 2.41 -4.42
C ASN A 10 -20.39 2.79 -3.24
N HIS A 11 -20.41 2.03 -2.14
CA HIS A 11 -19.54 2.27 -0.98
C HIS A 11 -18.22 1.49 -1.02
N GLN A 12 -17.96 0.69 -2.07
CA GLN A 12 -16.73 -0.08 -2.19
C GLN A 12 -15.55 0.77 -2.69
N ASN A 13 -14.37 0.47 -2.16
CA ASN A 13 -13.11 0.98 -2.72
C ASN A 13 -12.66 0.08 -3.87
N TRP A 14 -13.24 0.24 -5.06
CA TRP A 14 -12.98 -0.60 -6.24
C TRP A 14 -11.50 -0.64 -6.64
N PRO A 15 -10.74 0.47 -6.64
CA PRO A 15 -9.30 0.43 -6.91
C PRO A 15 -8.51 -0.47 -5.96
N LEU A 16 -8.94 -0.57 -4.70
CA LEU A 16 -8.31 -1.47 -3.73
C LEU A 16 -8.78 -2.92 -3.95
N LEU A 17 -10.09 -3.15 -4.12
CA LEU A 17 -10.67 -4.49 -4.32
C LEU A 17 -10.14 -5.18 -5.58
N LEU A 18 -9.97 -4.41 -6.67
CA LEU A 18 -9.42 -4.88 -7.95
C LEU A 18 -7.89 -4.79 -8.01
N SER A 19 -7.25 -4.84 -6.87
CA SER A 19 -5.79 -4.91 -6.74
C SER A 19 -5.40 -5.89 -5.65
N ASP A 20 -4.15 -6.31 -5.64
CA ASP A 20 -3.59 -7.09 -4.52
C ASP A 20 -2.98 -6.18 -3.45
N ARG A 21 -3.19 -4.88 -3.56
CA ARG A 21 -2.65 -3.90 -2.62
C ARG A 21 -3.34 -4.05 -1.27
N ILE A 22 -2.55 -3.90 -0.25
CA ILE A 22 -3.03 -3.78 1.13
C ILE A 22 -3.17 -2.30 1.41
N SER A 23 -4.22 -1.91 2.14
CA SER A 23 -4.38 -0.50 2.51
C SER A 23 -3.13 -0.02 3.25
N TRP A 24 -2.77 1.23 3.09
CA TRP A 24 -1.63 1.83 3.80
C TRP A 24 -1.72 1.61 5.31
N GLU A 25 -2.91 1.80 5.87
CA GLU A 25 -3.17 1.64 7.32
C GLU A 25 -2.90 0.21 7.82
N ASP A 26 -3.02 -0.79 6.94
CA ASP A 26 -2.88 -2.21 7.26
C ASP A 26 -1.47 -2.76 7.07
N GLN A 27 -0.59 -2.00 6.42
CA GLN A 27 0.81 -2.37 6.22
C GLN A 27 1.64 -2.17 7.49
N THR A 28 2.70 -2.97 7.66
CA THR A 28 3.72 -2.70 8.67
C THR A 28 4.53 -1.45 8.31
N MET A 29 5.18 -0.83 9.30
CA MET A 29 6.03 0.35 9.07
C MET A 29 7.11 0.12 8.00
N THR A 30 7.69 -1.08 7.95
CA THR A 30 8.70 -1.44 6.95
C THR A 30 8.10 -1.49 5.55
N GLU A 31 6.90 -2.07 5.40
CA GLU A 31 6.25 -2.17 4.09
C GLU A 31 5.72 -0.82 3.60
N ARG A 32 5.26 0.04 4.51
CA ARG A 32 4.93 1.44 4.18
C ARG A 32 6.13 2.16 3.60
N GLN A 33 7.29 2.03 4.24
CA GLN A 33 8.53 2.63 3.76
C GLN A 33 8.93 2.09 2.38
N ASN A 34 8.85 0.77 2.17
CA ASN A 34 9.14 0.16 0.86
C ASN A 34 8.20 0.68 -0.24
N SER A 35 6.91 0.78 0.05
CA SER A 35 5.91 1.25 -0.92
C SER A 35 6.05 2.72 -1.29
N GLU A 36 6.75 3.51 -0.47
CA GLU A 36 7.06 4.94 -0.71
C GLU A 36 8.48 5.19 -1.21
N THR A 37 9.26 4.14 -1.41
CA THR A 37 10.63 4.25 -1.88
C THR A 37 10.77 3.75 -3.31
N TYR A 38 10.02 2.70 -3.65
CA TYR A 38 10.18 2.01 -4.93
C TYR A 38 8.96 2.19 -5.83
N VAL A 39 9.23 2.61 -7.07
CA VAL A 39 8.21 2.73 -8.13
C VAL A 39 7.81 1.35 -8.66
N LEU A 40 8.75 0.42 -8.68
CA LEU A 40 8.55 -0.93 -9.19
C LEU A 40 9.20 -1.95 -8.26
N SER A 41 8.46 -3.01 -7.92
CA SER A 41 8.97 -4.18 -7.21
C SER A 41 8.63 -5.43 -7.99
N VAL A 42 9.65 -6.14 -8.45
CA VAL A 42 9.52 -7.36 -9.26
C VAL A 42 9.92 -8.57 -8.43
N PRO A 43 8.99 -9.50 -8.13
CA PRO A 43 9.35 -10.75 -7.45
C PRO A 43 10.16 -11.64 -8.40
N LEU A 44 11.26 -12.19 -7.89
CA LEU A 44 12.14 -13.10 -8.62
C LEU A 44 11.94 -14.53 -8.16
N LYS A 45 11.83 -15.49 -9.09
CA LYS A 45 11.85 -16.93 -8.79
C LYS A 45 13.23 -17.38 -8.26
N LYS A 46 13.28 -18.57 -7.66
CA LYS A 46 14.51 -19.18 -7.11
C LYS A 46 15.71 -19.17 -8.09
N ASN A 47 15.44 -19.18 -9.40
CA ASN A 47 16.41 -19.11 -10.51
C ASN A 47 16.52 -17.72 -11.14
N LEU A 48 16.21 -16.65 -10.43
CA LEU A 48 16.29 -15.26 -10.89
C LEU A 48 15.41 -14.90 -12.11
N LYS A 49 14.51 -15.80 -12.53
CA LYS A 49 13.55 -15.48 -13.59
C LYS A 49 12.36 -14.72 -13.00
N ALA A 50 11.97 -13.62 -13.63
CA ALA A 50 10.80 -12.87 -13.25
C ALA A 50 9.54 -13.76 -13.32
N ASN A 51 8.68 -13.69 -12.31
CA ASN A 51 7.43 -14.44 -12.31
C ASN A 51 6.34 -13.65 -13.04
N VAL A 52 6.40 -13.64 -14.37
CA VAL A 52 5.51 -12.85 -15.22
C VAL A 52 4.22 -13.61 -15.60
N PHE A 53 4.13 -14.92 -15.28
CA PHE A 53 3.02 -15.75 -15.72
C PHE A 53 2.03 -16.10 -14.60
N GLY A 54 0.84 -15.56 -14.73
CA GLY A 54 -0.34 -15.89 -13.96
C GLY A 54 -1.05 -14.63 -13.48
N GLY A 55 -1.95 -14.04 -14.26
CA GLY A 55 -2.79 -12.90 -13.94
C GLY A 55 -2.09 -11.73 -13.23
N VAL A 56 -2.37 -10.52 -13.59
CA VAL A 56 -1.76 -9.33 -12.95
C VAL A 56 -2.22 -9.21 -11.49
N ILE A 57 -3.43 -9.70 -11.19
CA ILE A 57 -4.09 -9.57 -9.88
C ILE A 57 -4.46 -10.95 -9.33
N LYS A 58 -3.99 -11.26 -8.11
CA LYS A 58 -4.38 -12.52 -7.42
C LYS A 58 -5.85 -12.51 -7.00
N GLY A 59 -6.43 -11.33 -6.78
CA GLY A 59 -7.83 -11.13 -6.40
C GLY A 59 -8.13 -11.48 -4.95
N GLN A 60 -7.15 -11.39 -4.07
CA GLN A 60 -7.30 -11.68 -2.64
C GLN A 60 -8.32 -10.77 -1.97
N ASN A 61 -8.35 -9.49 -2.31
CA ASN A 61 -9.29 -8.54 -1.74
C ASN A 61 -10.74 -8.90 -2.10
N LEU A 62 -10.98 -9.34 -3.34
CA LEU A 62 -12.28 -9.83 -3.77
C LEU A 62 -12.66 -11.15 -3.11
N ALA A 63 -11.71 -12.09 -2.97
CA ALA A 63 -11.96 -13.35 -2.26
C ALA A 63 -12.36 -13.10 -0.80
N ASN A 64 -11.74 -12.14 -0.13
CA ASN A 64 -12.11 -11.75 1.23
C ASN A 64 -13.50 -11.11 1.28
N LEU A 65 -13.82 -10.21 0.34
CA LEU A 65 -15.16 -9.61 0.23
C LEU A 65 -16.23 -10.70 0.02
N PHE A 66 -15.99 -11.66 -0.87
CA PHE A 66 -16.93 -12.76 -1.09
C PHE A 66 -17.09 -13.63 0.15
N SER A 67 -16.01 -13.92 0.86
CA SER A 67 -16.07 -14.65 2.14
C SER A 67 -16.87 -13.89 3.19
N GLU A 68 -16.73 -12.57 3.25
CA GLU A 68 -17.53 -11.71 4.14
C GLU A 68 -19.01 -11.71 3.79
N LEU A 69 -19.33 -11.55 2.50
CA LEU A 69 -20.73 -11.53 2.03
C LEU A 69 -21.41 -12.89 2.14
N THR A 70 -20.65 -13.98 2.18
CA THR A 70 -21.15 -15.35 2.31
C THR A 70 -20.91 -15.95 3.69
N VAL A 71 -20.84 -15.12 4.74
CA VAL A 71 -20.73 -15.59 6.13
C VAL A 71 -21.85 -16.59 6.44
N GLY A 72 -21.47 -17.76 6.98
CA GLY A 72 -22.39 -18.87 7.24
C GLY A 72 -22.47 -19.91 6.12
N TYR A 73 -21.83 -19.68 5.00
CA TYR A 73 -21.71 -20.61 3.86
C TYR A 73 -20.25 -20.90 3.51
N HIS A 74 -19.41 -21.03 4.53
CA HIS A 74 -17.97 -21.23 4.38
C HIS A 74 -17.59 -22.67 4.07
N ASP A 75 -18.50 -23.61 4.38
CA ASP A 75 -18.30 -25.02 4.07
C ASP A 75 -18.76 -25.37 2.64
N SER A 76 -18.44 -26.57 2.22
CA SER A 76 -18.96 -27.11 0.97
C SER A 76 -20.45 -27.39 1.13
N ILE A 77 -21.28 -26.60 0.45
CA ILE A 77 -22.75 -26.67 0.50
C ILE A 77 -23.33 -26.99 -0.87
N ASN A 78 -24.58 -27.48 -0.89
CA ASN A 78 -25.36 -27.63 -2.11
C ASN A 78 -26.08 -26.32 -2.42
N PHE A 79 -25.75 -25.64 -3.52
CA PHE A 79 -26.31 -24.35 -3.91
C PHE A 79 -27.78 -24.42 -4.32
N ASN A 80 -28.28 -25.61 -4.69
CA ASN A 80 -29.71 -25.82 -4.93
C ASN A 80 -30.54 -25.75 -3.64
N LYS A 81 -29.91 -25.90 -2.47
CA LYS A 81 -30.57 -25.78 -1.15
C LYS A 81 -30.49 -24.37 -0.57
N LEU A 82 -29.87 -23.43 -1.27
CA LEU A 82 -29.93 -22.01 -0.88
C LEU A 82 -31.38 -21.51 -0.97
N PRO A 83 -31.78 -20.53 -0.21
CA PRO A 83 -33.12 -19.92 -0.26
C PRO A 83 -33.54 -19.50 -1.66
N ILE A 84 -32.59 -19.08 -2.47
CA ILE A 84 -32.71 -18.92 -3.92
C ILE A 84 -31.66 -19.86 -4.53
N PRO A 85 -32.07 -20.94 -5.22
CA PRO A 85 -31.14 -21.84 -5.88
C PRO A 85 -30.16 -21.08 -6.79
N PHE A 86 -28.88 -21.45 -6.70
CA PHE A 86 -27.81 -20.70 -7.37
C PHE A 86 -26.89 -21.66 -8.17
N ALA A 87 -26.42 -21.18 -9.30
CA ALA A 87 -25.30 -21.80 -10.02
C ALA A 87 -24.42 -20.71 -10.63
N CYS A 88 -23.14 -20.95 -10.77
CA CYS A 88 -22.23 -20.12 -11.55
C CYS A 88 -21.31 -20.98 -12.43
N VAL A 89 -20.81 -20.37 -13.50
CA VAL A 89 -20.06 -21.07 -14.54
C VAL A 89 -18.59 -20.63 -14.51
N SER A 90 -17.69 -21.58 -14.67
CA SER A 90 -16.27 -21.36 -14.95
C SER A 90 -15.82 -22.26 -16.10
N GLU A 91 -14.65 -22.01 -16.65
CA GLU A 91 -14.01 -22.88 -17.61
C GLU A 91 -12.73 -23.48 -17.03
N ASN A 92 -12.53 -24.79 -17.21
CA ASN A 92 -11.28 -25.45 -16.90
C ASN A 92 -10.33 -25.37 -18.10
N ILE A 93 -9.31 -24.51 -18.02
CA ILE A 93 -8.36 -24.28 -19.12
C ILE A 93 -7.40 -25.45 -19.38
N VAL A 94 -7.43 -26.52 -18.55
CA VAL A 94 -6.62 -27.71 -18.78
C VAL A 94 -7.17 -28.52 -19.95
N ASN A 95 -8.51 -28.57 -20.10
CA ASN A 95 -9.19 -29.39 -21.10
C ASN A 95 -10.31 -28.65 -21.86
N GLY A 96 -10.58 -27.39 -21.51
CA GLY A 96 -11.63 -26.58 -22.12
C GLY A 96 -13.05 -26.91 -21.69
N ASP A 97 -13.24 -27.69 -20.63
CA ASP A 97 -14.57 -28.07 -20.15
C ASP A 97 -15.25 -26.93 -19.40
N GLU A 98 -16.56 -26.81 -19.61
CA GLU A 98 -17.43 -26.00 -18.79
C GLU A 98 -17.58 -26.62 -17.40
N VAL A 99 -17.35 -25.83 -16.36
CA VAL A 99 -17.53 -26.24 -14.97
C VAL A 99 -18.67 -25.43 -14.36
N VAL A 100 -19.82 -26.09 -14.15
CA VAL A 100 -20.98 -25.48 -13.48
C VAL A 100 -20.94 -25.82 -12.00
N PHE A 101 -20.84 -24.81 -11.17
CA PHE A 101 -20.87 -24.97 -9.72
C PHE A 101 -22.32 -25.01 -9.22
N HIS A 102 -22.73 -26.20 -8.74
CA HIS A 102 -23.97 -26.45 -8.01
C HIS A 102 -23.70 -26.76 -6.54
N ASN A 103 -22.43 -26.89 -6.16
CA ASN A 103 -21.98 -27.20 -4.81
C ASN A 103 -20.56 -26.72 -4.59
N GLY A 104 -20.10 -26.73 -3.35
CA GLY A 104 -18.77 -26.32 -2.95
C GLY A 104 -18.80 -25.10 -2.02
N VAL A 105 -17.63 -24.47 -1.83
CA VAL A 105 -17.50 -23.22 -1.09
C VAL A 105 -17.97 -22.08 -1.97
N LEU A 106 -19.03 -21.39 -1.56
CA LEU A 106 -19.69 -20.37 -2.40
C LEU A 106 -18.75 -19.24 -2.82
N ALA A 107 -17.95 -18.71 -1.90
CA ALA A 107 -16.95 -17.67 -2.20
C ALA A 107 -15.92 -18.12 -3.26
N THR A 108 -15.49 -19.39 -3.20
CA THR A 108 -14.54 -19.96 -4.17
C THR A 108 -15.17 -20.10 -5.54
N ALA A 109 -16.41 -20.55 -5.63
CA ALA A 109 -17.15 -20.68 -6.88
C ALA A 109 -17.34 -19.30 -7.54
N MET A 110 -17.74 -18.28 -6.79
CA MET A 110 -17.87 -16.90 -7.26
C MET A 110 -16.52 -16.35 -7.75
N ARG A 111 -15.43 -16.61 -7.01
CA ARG A 111 -14.08 -16.16 -7.38
C ARG A 111 -13.58 -16.85 -8.66
N ALA A 112 -13.90 -18.12 -8.85
CA ALA A 112 -13.56 -18.85 -10.05
C ALA A 112 -14.31 -18.33 -11.27
N SER A 113 -15.63 -18.08 -11.12
CA SER A 113 -16.49 -17.58 -12.18
C SER A 113 -16.12 -16.18 -12.70
N MET A 114 -15.37 -15.38 -11.92
CA MET A 114 -14.91 -14.06 -12.33
C MET A 114 -13.41 -13.99 -12.63
N ALA A 115 -12.74 -15.11 -12.76
CA ALA A 115 -11.29 -15.14 -12.98
C ALA A 115 -10.92 -14.84 -14.44
N ILE A 116 -11.13 -13.61 -14.88
CA ILE A 116 -10.87 -13.15 -16.26
C ILE A 116 -9.40 -13.36 -16.60
N PRO A 117 -9.06 -14.15 -17.64
CA PRO A 117 -7.69 -14.41 -18.07
C PRO A 117 -6.94 -13.10 -18.40
N GLY A 118 -5.69 -13.03 -17.98
CA GLY A 118 -4.87 -11.83 -18.15
C GLY A 118 -5.11 -10.71 -17.11
N VAL A 119 -6.26 -10.71 -16.45
CA VAL A 119 -6.59 -9.77 -15.36
C VAL A 119 -6.37 -10.45 -14.01
N PHE A 120 -7.10 -11.52 -13.75
CA PHE A 120 -7.01 -12.26 -12.49
C PHE A 120 -6.26 -13.58 -12.62
N THR A 121 -5.58 -13.97 -11.55
CA THR A 121 -4.98 -15.29 -11.45
C THR A 121 -6.08 -16.35 -11.45
N PRO A 122 -5.94 -17.43 -12.26
CA PRO A 122 -6.86 -18.55 -12.26
C PRO A 122 -7.00 -19.21 -10.88
N VAL A 123 -8.17 -19.77 -10.59
CA VAL A 123 -8.43 -20.50 -9.35
C VAL A 123 -8.07 -21.97 -9.53
N ARG A 124 -7.19 -22.50 -8.67
CA ARG A 124 -6.83 -23.91 -8.65
C ARG A 124 -7.77 -24.68 -7.72
N LEU A 125 -8.41 -25.71 -8.22
CA LEU A 125 -9.31 -26.56 -7.44
C LEU A 125 -9.03 -28.05 -7.81
N GLY A 126 -8.24 -28.71 -6.98
CA GLY A 126 -7.72 -30.05 -7.28
C GLY A 126 -6.82 -30.02 -8.54
N ASP A 127 -7.16 -30.82 -9.51
CA ASP A 127 -6.49 -30.94 -10.82
C ASP A 127 -6.96 -29.87 -11.84
N LYS A 128 -7.97 -29.08 -11.50
CA LYS A 128 -8.56 -28.07 -12.39
C LYS A 128 -7.89 -26.72 -12.22
N ILE A 129 -7.74 -26.00 -13.32
CA ILE A 129 -7.34 -24.60 -13.37
C ILE A 129 -8.49 -23.83 -13.98
N LEU A 130 -9.20 -23.09 -13.13
CA LEU A 130 -10.48 -22.44 -13.44
C LEU A 130 -10.31 -20.97 -13.76
N VAL A 131 -10.93 -20.56 -14.83
CA VAL A 131 -11.04 -19.16 -15.29
C VAL A 131 -12.51 -18.77 -15.44
N ASP A 132 -12.76 -17.51 -15.79
CA ASP A 132 -14.08 -16.96 -16.05
C ASP A 132 -14.89 -17.82 -17.03
N GLY A 133 -16.11 -18.15 -16.64
CA GLY A 133 -17.01 -18.96 -17.45
C GLY A 133 -17.54 -18.27 -18.70
N GLY A 134 -17.41 -16.95 -18.79
CA GLY A 134 -17.80 -16.15 -19.94
C GLY A 134 -17.08 -16.53 -21.24
N MET A 135 -15.93 -17.19 -21.14
CA MET A 135 -15.24 -17.75 -22.31
C MET A 135 -16.01 -18.91 -22.97
N LYS A 136 -16.82 -19.62 -22.21
CA LYS A 136 -17.55 -20.79 -22.68
C LYS A 136 -19.05 -20.60 -22.72
N ASN A 137 -19.62 -19.93 -21.72
CA ASN A 137 -21.06 -19.77 -21.53
C ASN A 137 -21.35 -18.48 -20.74
N ASN A 138 -21.36 -17.36 -21.43
CA ASN A 138 -21.54 -16.04 -20.82
C ASN A 138 -23.02 -15.63 -20.60
N PHE A 139 -23.97 -16.42 -21.16
CA PHE A 139 -25.40 -16.23 -20.98
C PHE A 139 -26.08 -17.56 -20.68
N PRO A 140 -25.94 -18.10 -19.45
CA PRO A 140 -26.19 -19.51 -19.12
C PRO A 140 -27.68 -19.83 -18.88
N THR A 141 -28.59 -19.47 -19.76
CA THR A 141 -30.02 -19.79 -19.69
C THR A 141 -30.29 -21.30 -19.82
N ASN A 142 -29.43 -22.03 -20.54
CA ASN A 142 -29.45 -23.49 -20.60
C ASN A 142 -29.25 -24.11 -19.20
N ILE A 143 -28.40 -23.54 -18.36
CA ILE A 143 -28.20 -24.00 -16.97
C ILE A 143 -29.44 -23.73 -16.13
N ALA A 144 -30.03 -22.54 -16.24
CA ALA A 144 -31.28 -22.23 -15.55
C ALA A 144 -32.40 -23.20 -15.96
N ARG A 145 -32.51 -23.55 -17.25
CA ARG A 145 -33.47 -24.55 -17.74
C ARG A 145 -33.19 -25.93 -17.14
N ALA A 146 -31.92 -26.34 -17.09
CA ALA A 146 -31.51 -27.61 -16.49
C ALA A 146 -31.76 -27.66 -14.98
N MET A 147 -31.76 -26.52 -14.29
CA MET A 147 -32.15 -26.41 -12.88
C MET A 147 -33.66 -26.48 -12.66
N GLY A 148 -34.47 -26.60 -13.71
CA GLY A 148 -35.92 -26.74 -13.64
C GLY A 148 -36.70 -25.43 -13.79
N ALA A 149 -36.10 -24.37 -14.30
CA ALA A 149 -36.80 -23.12 -14.57
C ALA A 149 -37.74 -23.25 -15.78
N ASP A 150 -39.04 -23.06 -15.58
CA ASP A 150 -40.02 -23.01 -16.65
C ASP A 150 -40.04 -21.64 -17.38
N VAL A 151 -39.76 -20.59 -16.63
CA VAL A 151 -39.71 -19.20 -17.09
C VAL A 151 -38.32 -18.65 -16.84
N ILE A 152 -37.71 -18.05 -17.84
CA ILE A 152 -36.36 -17.50 -17.75
C ILE A 152 -36.37 -16.03 -18.19
N ILE A 153 -36.00 -15.15 -17.28
CA ILE A 153 -35.67 -13.76 -17.58
C ILE A 153 -34.16 -13.67 -17.75
N GLY A 154 -33.70 -13.48 -18.98
CA GLY A 154 -32.27 -13.36 -19.28
C GLY A 154 -31.86 -11.90 -19.39
N VAL A 155 -30.90 -11.48 -18.58
CA VAL A 155 -30.29 -10.13 -18.65
C VAL A 155 -28.91 -10.25 -19.26
N ASP A 156 -28.71 -9.65 -20.40
CA ASP A 156 -27.48 -9.71 -21.16
C ASP A 156 -26.71 -8.40 -21.05
N VAL A 157 -25.49 -8.52 -20.48
CA VAL A 157 -24.55 -7.41 -20.26
C VAL A 157 -23.27 -7.56 -21.11
N GLN A 158 -23.32 -8.33 -22.18
CA GLN A 158 -22.19 -8.50 -23.10
C GLN A 158 -22.12 -7.35 -24.10
N ASN A 159 -20.89 -6.95 -24.44
CA ASN A 159 -20.66 -6.12 -25.61
C ASN A 159 -20.94 -6.91 -26.91
N ASP A 160 -21.43 -6.25 -27.92
CA ASP A 160 -21.51 -6.82 -29.24
C ASP A 160 -20.14 -7.10 -29.84
N LEU A 161 -20.06 -7.95 -30.87
CA LEU A 161 -18.79 -8.18 -31.56
C LEU A 161 -18.29 -6.88 -32.19
N ARG A 162 -17.01 -6.64 -32.07
CA ARG A 162 -16.34 -5.44 -32.56
C ARG A 162 -16.17 -5.49 -34.08
N THR A 163 -16.23 -4.33 -34.69
CA THR A 163 -15.90 -4.13 -36.10
C THR A 163 -14.39 -4.13 -36.32
N ALA A 164 -13.95 -4.23 -37.58
CA ALA A 164 -12.53 -4.20 -37.92
C ALA A 164 -11.83 -2.92 -37.43
N ASP A 165 -12.52 -1.78 -37.47
CA ASP A 165 -11.98 -0.49 -37.05
C ASP A 165 -11.85 -0.33 -35.53
N GLU A 166 -12.49 -1.21 -34.77
CA GLU A 166 -12.43 -1.23 -33.31
C GLU A 166 -11.39 -2.20 -32.75
N LEU A 167 -10.71 -2.98 -33.60
CA LEU A 167 -9.70 -3.98 -33.23
C LEU A 167 -8.27 -3.44 -33.34
N ASN A 168 -7.94 -2.43 -32.52
CA ASN A 168 -6.71 -1.65 -32.66
C ASN A 168 -5.57 -2.08 -31.72
N ASN A 169 -5.85 -2.97 -30.76
CA ASN A 169 -4.83 -3.43 -29.81
C ASN A 169 -5.04 -4.89 -29.40
N LEU A 170 -3.97 -5.49 -28.81
CA LEU A 170 -3.97 -6.90 -28.41
C LEU A 170 -5.09 -7.26 -27.43
N SER A 171 -5.48 -6.36 -26.52
CA SER A 171 -6.56 -6.61 -25.57
C SER A 171 -7.92 -6.71 -26.27
N GLU A 172 -8.17 -5.86 -27.26
CA GLU A 172 -9.41 -5.87 -28.05
C GLU A 172 -9.51 -7.12 -28.93
N ILE A 173 -8.38 -7.50 -29.55
CA ILE A 173 -8.31 -8.74 -30.36
C ILE A 173 -8.53 -9.95 -29.45
N PHE A 174 -7.92 -9.99 -28.27
CA PHE A 174 -8.08 -11.10 -27.34
C PHE A 174 -9.52 -11.25 -26.84
N ASN A 175 -10.16 -10.14 -26.46
CA ASN A 175 -11.57 -10.13 -26.06
C ASN A 175 -12.50 -10.57 -27.22
N GLN A 176 -12.22 -10.15 -28.44
CA GLN A 176 -12.97 -10.59 -29.61
C GLN A 176 -12.88 -12.10 -29.82
N ILE A 177 -11.68 -12.69 -29.68
CA ILE A 177 -11.49 -14.14 -29.80
C ILE A 177 -12.31 -14.88 -28.74
N ILE A 178 -12.30 -14.38 -27.49
CA ILE A 178 -13.10 -14.93 -26.39
C ILE A 178 -14.60 -14.92 -26.77
N ASN A 179 -15.11 -13.76 -27.19
CA ASN A 179 -16.52 -13.61 -27.56
C ASN A 179 -16.91 -14.52 -28.71
N LEU A 180 -16.07 -14.66 -29.72
CA LEU A 180 -16.32 -15.54 -30.88
C LEU A 180 -16.35 -17.02 -30.48
N THR A 181 -15.54 -17.43 -29.49
CA THR A 181 -15.51 -18.83 -29.04
C THR A 181 -16.84 -19.28 -28.42
N GLY A 182 -17.55 -18.40 -27.73
CA GLY A 182 -18.85 -18.65 -27.10
C GLY A 182 -20.08 -18.35 -27.98
N GLN A 183 -19.92 -17.81 -29.18
CA GLN A 183 -20.99 -17.23 -29.97
C GLN A 183 -22.14 -18.19 -30.29
N THR A 184 -21.86 -19.40 -30.75
CA THR A 184 -22.90 -20.38 -31.13
C THR A 184 -23.79 -20.73 -29.93
N ARG A 185 -23.20 -20.98 -28.77
CA ARG A 185 -23.93 -21.29 -27.54
C ARG A 185 -24.73 -20.09 -27.02
N TYR A 186 -24.19 -18.90 -27.16
CA TYR A 186 -24.87 -17.67 -26.81
C TYR A 186 -26.16 -17.48 -27.63
N GLU A 187 -26.12 -17.69 -28.94
CA GLU A 187 -27.31 -17.58 -29.83
C GLU A 187 -28.37 -18.65 -29.51
N GLU A 188 -27.97 -19.86 -29.14
CA GLU A 188 -28.87 -20.90 -28.66
C GLU A 188 -29.52 -20.50 -27.33
N ASN A 189 -28.73 -19.96 -26.40
CA ASN A 189 -29.19 -19.58 -25.08
C ASN A 189 -30.15 -18.40 -25.08
N ILE A 190 -30.00 -17.44 -25.98
CA ILE A 190 -30.99 -16.36 -26.16
C ILE A 190 -32.40 -16.93 -26.45
N LYS A 191 -32.50 -17.96 -27.26
CA LYS A 191 -33.80 -18.59 -27.63
C LYS A 191 -34.49 -19.26 -26.43
N LEU A 192 -33.76 -19.59 -25.38
CA LEU A 192 -34.31 -20.17 -24.16
C LEU A 192 -34.89 -19.14 -23.19
N ALA A 193 -34.56 -17.87 -23.35
CA ALA A 193 -35.09 -16.81 -22.52
C ALA A 193 -36.55 -16.51 -22.86
N THR A 194 -37.45 -16.50 -21.87
CA THR A 194 -38.85 -16.08 -22.00
C THR A 194 -38.95 -14.58 -22.20
N VAL A 195 -38.14 -13.83 -21.44
CA VAL A 195 -37.94 -12.40 -21.62
C VAL A 195 -36.45 -12.14 -21.74
N TYR A 196 -36.00 -11.53 -22.82
CA TYR A 196 -34.63 -11.16 -23.08
C TYR A 196 -34.46 -9.66 -22.92
N ILE A 197 -33.52 -9.27 -22.04
CA ILE A 197 -33.20 -7.87 -21.73
C ILE A 197 -31.74 -7.64 -22.10
N LYS A 198 -31.53 -6.86 -23.19
CA LYS A 198 -30.17 -6.46 -23.62
C LYS A 198 -29.86 -5.11 -23.04
N VAL A 199 -28.78 -5.04 -22.24
CA VAL A 199 -28.29 -3.79 -21.69
C VAL A 199 -27.22 -3.21 -22.59
N ASP A 200 -27.33 -1.92 -22.95
CA ASP A 200 -26.26 -1.22 -23.67
C ASP A 200 -25.05 -0.96 -22.74
N VAL A 201 -24.01 -1.73 -22.95
CA VAL A 201 -22.74 -1.59 -22.23
C VAL A 201 -21.64 -0.94 -23.08
N LYS A 202 -21.98 -0.35 -24.21
CA LYS A 202 -21.03 0.30 -25.13
C LYS A 202 -20.22 1.39 -24.40
N GLY A 203 -18.90 1.34 -24.60
CA GLY A 203 -17.95 2.25 -23.93
C GLY A 203 -17.46 1.77 -22.56
N TYR A 204 -17.96 0.64 -22.09
CA TYR A 204 -17.56 0.02 -20.82
C TYR A 204 -17.04 -1.41 -21.02
N SER A 205 -16.28 -1.87 -20.08
CA SER A 205 -15.75 -3.25 -20.04
C SER A 205 -15.86 -3.83 -18.64
N ALA A 206 -15.56 -5.11 -18.48
CA ALA A 206 -15.48 -5.77 -17.18
C ALA A 206 -14.43 -5.15 -16.23
N ALA A 207 -13.58 -4.25 -16.70
CA ALA A 207 -12.62 -3.48 -15.90
C ALA A 207 -13.08 -2.05 -15.55
N SER A 208 -14.29 -1.66 -15.96
CA SER A 208 -14.82 -0.30 -15.74
C SER A 208 -15.44 -0.12 -14.35
N PHE A 209 -14.68 -0.45 -13.29
CA PHE A 209 -15.13 -0.33 -11.92
C PHE A 209 -14.78 1.05 -11.33
N ASN A 210 -15.60 2.03 -11.60
CA ASN A 210 -15.58 3.34 -10.93
C ASN A 210 -17.01 3.83 -10.74
N ILE A 211 -17.27 4.66 -9.75
CA ILE A 211 -18.63 5.09 -9.39
C ILE A 211 -19.39 5.67 -10.57
N PRO A 212 -18.86 6.62 -11.38
CA PRO A 212 -19.59 7.14 -12.55
C PRO A 212 -19.96 6.07 -13.59
N ALA A 213 -19.09 5.08 -13.82
CA ALA A 213 -19.39 3.97 -14.72
C ALA A 213 -20.48 3.06 -14.16
N LEU A 214 -20.43 2.75 -12.87
CA LEU A 214 -21.42 1.95 -12.15
C LEU A 214 -22.80 2.61 -12.20
N ASP A 215 -22.90 3.90 -11.87
CA ASP A 215 -24.15 4.66 -11.94
C ASP A 215 -24.74 4.65 -13.35
N THR A 216 -23.89 4.85 -14.36
CA THR A 216 -24.33 4.82 -15.76
C THR A 216 -24.85 3.45 -16.18
N LEU A 217 -24.15 2.37 -15.82
CA LEU A 217 -24.54 1.00 -16.18
C LEU A 217 -25.80 0.55 -15.43
N VAL A 218 -25.99 0.94 -14.16
CA VAL A 218 -27.22 0.69 -13.42
C VAL A 218 -28.41 1.39 -14.08
N ASN A 219 -28.27 2.66 -14.46
CA ASN A 219 -29.32 3.41 -15.15
C ASN A 219 -29.67 2.77 -16.50
N ARG A 220 -28.69 2.38 -17.32
CA ARG A 220 -28.92 1.68 -18.60
C ARG A 220 -29.60 0.33 -18.39
N GLY A 221 -29.27 -0.40 -17.31
CA GLY A 221 -29.94 -1.64 -16.95
C GLY A 221 -31.42 -1.41 -16.60
N GLU A 222 -31.73 -0.33 -15.87
CA GLU A 222 -33.11 0.05 -15.56
C GLU A 222 -33.88 0.45 -16.83
N GLU A 223 -33.29 1.25 -17.71
CA GLU A 223 -33.88 1.62 -19.00
C GLU A 223 -34.20 0.39 -19.85
N ALA A 224 -33.24 -0.52 -20.03
CA ALA A 224 -33.44 -1.77 -20.79
C ALA A 224 -34.55 -2.65 -20.18
N ALA A 225 -34.65 -2.73 -18.86
CA ALA A 225 -35.72 -3.45 -18.18
C ALA A 225 -37.11 -2.76 -18.39
N ARG A 226 -37.15 -1.42 -18.42
CA ARG A 226 -38.37 -0.64 -18.69
C ARG A 226 -38.84 -0.81 -20.11
N GLU A 227 -37.96 -0.93 -21.10
CA GLU A 227 -38.31 -1.25 -22.47
C GLU A 227 -39.08 -2.60 -22.59
N GLN A 228 -38.71 -3.58 -21.73
CA GLN A 228 -39.36 -4.88 -21.66
C GLN A 228 -40.57 -4.92 -20.70
N TRP A 229 -41.02 -3.77 -20.17
CA TRP A 229 -42.04 -3.71 -19.13
C TRP A 229 -43.36 -4.39 -19.54
N THR A 230 -43.80 -4.22 -20.77
CA THR A 230 -45.01 -4.84 -21.30
C THR A 230 -44.89 -6.38 -21.29
N ALA A 231 -43.75 -6.91 -21.73
CA ALA A 231 -43.50 -8.35 -21.70
C ALA A 231 -43.45 -8.91 -20.27
N LEU A 232 -42.80 -8.18 -19.33
CA LEU A 232 -42.76 -8.54 -17.94
C LEU A 232 -44.15 -8.52 -17.26
N GLN A 233 -44.98 -7.54 -17.58
CA GLN A 233 -46.38 -7.47 -17.08
C GLN A 233 -47.24 -8.61 -17.63
N LYS A 234 -47.10 -8.94 -18.92
CA LYS A 234 -47.76 -10.09 -19.53
C LYS A 234 -47.32 -11.39 -18.82
N LEU A 235 -46.04 -11.59 -18.64
CA LEU A 235 -45.47 -12.74 -17.95
C LEU A 235 -46.00 -12.83 -16.52
N LYS A 236 -46.06 -11.72 -15.77
CA LYS A 236 -46.60 -11.67 -14.41
C LYS A 236 -48.02 -12.21 -14.33
N LYS A 237 -48.88 -11.88 -15.34
CA LYS A 237 -50.26 -12.40 -15.44
C LYS A 237 -50.29 -13.88 -15.80
N GLU A 238 -49.45 -14.33 -16.71
CA GLU A 238 -49.36 -15.73 -17.15
C GLU A 238 -48.97 -16.68 -16.01
N ILE A 239 -48.05 -16.25 -15.15
CA ILE A 239 -47.63 -17.04 -13.96
C ILE A 239 -48.56 -16.86 -12.77
N GLY A 240 -49.65 -16.11 -12.91
CA GLY A 240 -50.69 -15.95 -11.87
C GLY A 240 -50.30 -15.12 -10.64
N LEU A 241 -49.31 -14.23 -10.74
CA LEU A 241 -48.94 -13.36 -9.64
C LEU A 241 -49.94 -12.19 -9.50
N PRO A 242 -50.45 -11.93 -8.28
CA PRO A 242 -51.36 -10.81 -8.06
C PRO A 242 -50.69 -9.45 -8.30
N GLU A 243 -51.48 -8.44 -8.62
CA GLU A 243 -50.98 -7.09 -8.90
C GLU A 243 -50.16 -6.50 -7.75
N ASN A 244 -50.55 -6.77 -6.51
CA ASN A 244 -49.92 -6.32 -5.28
C ASN A 244 -48.98 -7.37 -4.69
N TYR A 245 -48.45 -8.29 -5.50
CA TYR A 245 -47.51 -9.30 -5.01
C TYR A 245 -46.27 -8.64 -4.42
N VAL A 246 -45.98 -8.98 -3.18
CA VAL A 246 -44.72 -8.63 -2.50
C VAL A 246 -43.93 -9.91 -2.29
N ALA A 247 -42.74 -9.94 -2.82
CA ALA A 247 -41.83 -11.08 -2.66
C ALA A 247 -41.60 -11.36 -1.15
N PRO A 248 -41.67 -12.60 -0.70
CA PRO A 248 -41.39 -12.94 0.68
C PRO A 248 -40.00 -12.48 1.07
N ARG A 249 -39.87 -11.76 2.18
CA ARG A 249 -38.56 -11.43 2.74
C ARG A 249 -38.00 -12.71 3.33
N HIS A 250 -36.99 -13.24 2.71
CA HIS A 250 -36.20 -14.29 3.35
C HIS A 250 -35.48 -13.67 4.54
N GLY A 251 -35.60 -14.27 5.71
CA GLY A 251 -34.87 -13.88 6.91
C GLY A 251 -33.35 -14.11 6.72
N PRO A 252 -32.53 -13.76 7.70
CA PRO A 252 -31.10 -14.05 7.65
C PRO A 252 -30.92 -15.56 7.51
N PHE A 253 -30.19 -15.97 6.47
CA PHE A 253 -30.05 -17.33 6.00
C PHE A 253 -29.23 -18.24 6.93
N SER A 254 -28.49 -17.62 7.87
CA SER A 254 -27.83 -18.35 8.95
C SER A 254 -27.80 -17.51 10.22
N SER A 255 -27.74 -18.19 11.37
CA SER A 255 -27.55 -17.55 12.67
C SER A 255 -26.22 -16.77 12.73
N LEU A 256 -25.22 -17.22 12.01
CA LEU A 256 -23.93 -16.55 11.89
C LEU A 256 -24.02 -15.19 11.19
N TRP A 257 -24.80 -15.10 10.11
CA TRP A 257 -24.97 -13.83 9.40
C TRP A 257 -25.69 -12.79 10.27
N ALA A 258 -26.61 -13.26 11.13
CA ALA A 258 -27.35 -12.39 12.04
C ALA A 258 -26.51 -11.96 13.26
N SER A 259 -25.77 -12.88 13.87
CA SER A 259 -25.02 -12.63 15.11
C SER A 259 -23.61 -12.10 14.86
N LYS A 260 -23.03 -12.40 13.69
CA LYS A 260 -21.61 -12.16 13.36
C LYS A 260 -20.60 -12.70 14.39
N ASP A 261 -21.08 -13.57 15.31
CA ASP A 261 -20.29 -14.22 16.35
C ASP A 261 -20.20 -15.72 16.07
N ILE A 262 -18.98 -16.26 16.15
CA ILE A 262 -18.71 -17.69 16.05
C ILE A 262 -18.05 -18.21 17.33
N PHE A 263 -18.35 -19.45 17.73
CA PHE A 263 -17.59 -20.13 18.76
C PHE A 263 -16.51 -20.96 18.09
N VAL A 264 -15.26 -20.54 18.25
CA VAL A 264 -14.09 -21.21 17.66
C VAL A 264 -13.57 -22.24 18.65
N LYS A 265 -13.70 -23.53 18.27
CA LYS A 265 -13.25 -24.64 19.09
C LYS A 265 -11.75 -24.85 18.96
N GLU A 266 -11.23 -24.81 17.73
CA GLU A 266 -9.86 -25.10 17.40
C GLU A 266 -9.37 -24.19 16.28
N ILE A 267 -8.07 -23.85 16.30
CA ILE A 267 -7.43 -23.05 15.26
C ILE A 267 -6.21 -23.81 14.73
N THR A 268 -6.23 -24.09 13.44
CA THR A 268 -5.16 -24.81 12.75
C THR A 268 -4.56 -23.94 11.64
N PHE A 269 -3.33 -24.22 11.27
CA PHE A 269 -2.59 -23.48 10.26
C PHE A 269 -1.87 -24.44 9.32
N ASP A 270 -1.96 -24.17 8.01
CA ASP A 270 -1.08 -24.74 6.98
C ASP A 270 -0.06 -23.69 6.54
N GLY A 271 1.12 -24.11 6.15
CA GLY A 271 2.17 -23.26 5.60
C GLY A 271 2.97 -22.47 6.63
N ILE A 272 2.96 -22.88 7.91
CA ILE A 272 3.79 -22.32 8.97
C ILE A 272 4.43 -23.44 9.83
N GLU A 273 5.52 -23.09 10.52
CA GLU A 273 6.09 -23.95 11.55
C GLU A 273 5.33 -23.83 12.87
N ASP A 274 5.36 -24.88 13.71
CA ASP A 274 4.69 -24.90 15.02
C ASP A 274 5.18 -23.78 15.97
N SER A 275 6.41 -23.36 15.81
CA SER A 275 6.99 -22.21 16.54
C SER A 275 6.25 -20.91 16.28
N ASP A 276 5.74 -20.73 15.06
CA ASP A 276 5.08 -19.52 14.61
C ASP A 276 3.60 -19.48 15.00
N LYS A 277 2.98 -20.66 15.23
CA LYS A 277 1.57 -20.75 15.65
C LYS A 277 1.27 -19.89 16.87
N LYS A 278 2.05 -20.06 17.95
CA LYS A 278 1.84 -19.33 19.22
C LYS A 278 1.95 -17.82 19.01
N TRP A 279 2.89 -17.42 18.18
CA TRP A 279 3.15 -16.03 17.88
C TRP A 279 2.00 -15.42 17.06
N ILE A 280 1.53 -16.10 16.00
CA ILE A 280 0.39 -15.64 15.18
C ILE A 280 -0.87 -15.55 16.04
N MET A 281 -1.15 -16.55 16.86
CA MET A 281 -2.28 -16.57 17.79
C MET A 281 -2.29 -15.34 18.70
N HIS A 282 -1.13 -15.03 19.30
CA HIS A 282 -1.00 -13.87 20.18
C HIS A 282 -1.17 -12.55 19.42
N ARG A 283 -0.51 -12.41 18.27
CA ARG A 283 -0.54 -11.17 17.49
C ARG A 283 -1.90 -10.86 16.88
N CYS A 284 -2.56 -11.88 16.39
CA CYS A 284 -3.89 -11.75 15.79
C CYS A 284 -5.02 -11.79 16.83
N HIS A 285 -4.68 -11.78 18.13
CA HIS A 285 -5.63 -11.89 19.24
C HIS A 285 -6.59 -13.10 19.10
N LEU A 286 -6.08 -14.20 18.53
CA LEU A 286 -6.84 -15.41 18.31
C LEU A 286 -6.80 -16.30 19.56
N LYS A 287 -7.95 -16.86 19.93
CA LYS A 287 -8.07 -17.78 21.06
C LYS A 287 -8.96 -18.98 20.69
N GLU A 288 -8.49 -20.18 21.01
CA GLU A 288 -9.29 -21.41 20.93
C GLU A 288 -10.29 -21.49 22.09
N ASN A 289 -11.34 -22.29 21.95
CA ASN A 289 -12.43 -22.45 22.92
C ASN A 289 -13.05 -21.12 23.35
N SER A 290 -13.25 -20.20 22.43
CA SER A 290 -13.77 -18.86 22.72
C SER A 290 -14.74 -18.35 21.66
N LYS A 291 -15.58 -17.39 22.05
CA LYS A 291 -16.36 -16.63 21.08
C LYS A 291 -15.47 -15.65 20.35
N MET A 292 -15.61 -15.58 19.05
CA MET A 292 -14.90 -14.68 18.16
C MET A 292 -15.91 -13.95 17.28
N ARG A 293 -15.77 -12.63 17.14
CA ARG A 293 -16.53 -11.87 16.14
C ARG A 293 -15.88 -11.99 14.77
N MET A 294 -16.66 -11.95 13.72
CA MET A 294 -16.14 -12.00 12.35
C MET A 294 -15.20 -10.84 12.05
N GLU A 295 -15.40 -9.66 12.64
CA GLU A 295 -14.48 -8.53 12.53
C GLU A 295 -13.08 -8.87 13.05
N GLN A 296 -12.97 -9.63 14.16
CA GLN A 296 -11.67 -10.08 14.69
C GLN A 296 -10.96 -11.05 13.73
N LEU A 297 -11.73 -11.91 13.04
CA LEU A 297 -11.16 -12.77 12.00
C LEU A 297 -10.61 -11.94 10.82
N TYR A 298 -11.35 -10.94 10.36
CA TYR A 298 -10.88 -10.06 9.29
C TYR A 298 -9.68 -9.20 9.70
N GLU A 299 -9.62 -8.73 10.95
CA GLU A 299 -8.45 -8.07 11.50
C GLU A 299 -7.23 -8.99 11.55
N ALA A 300 -7.43 -10.28 11.88
CA ALA A 300 -6.37 -11.29 11.84
C ALA A 300 -5.84 -11.50 10.42
N LEU A 301 -6.73 -11.68 9.44
CA LEU A 301 -6.37 -11.79 8.02
C LEU A 301 -5.61 -10.56 7.53
N THR A 302 -6.10 -9.37 7.86
CA THR A 302 -5.48 -8.09 7.53
C THR A 302 -4.09 -7.97 8.14
N THR A 303 -3.93 -8.37 9.41
CA THR A 303 -2.64 -8.35 10.11
C THR A 303 -1.64 -9.31 9.46
N LEU A 304 -2.06 -10.52 9.12
CA LEU A 304 -1.21 -11.51 8.45
C LEU A 304 -0.79 -11.04 7.05
N ARG A 305 -1.72 -10.49 6.28
CA ARG A 305 -1.43 -9.91 4.96
C ARG A 305 -0.52 -8.69 5.04
N GLY A 306 -0.79 -7.80 6.01
CA GLY A 306 -0.01 -6.57 6.25
C GLY A 306 1.43 -6.85 6.64
N SER A 307 1.73 -8.04 7.17
CA SER A 307 3.10 -8.47 7.45
C SER A 307 3.92 -8.71 6.18
N GLN A 308 3.26 -8.90 5.02
CA GLN A 308 3.88 -9.29 3.75
C GLN A 308 4.74 -10.56 3.81
N ALA A 309 4.63 -11.34 4.89
CA ALA A 309 5.32 -12.63 5.03
C ALA A 309 4.71 -13.72 4.16
N TYR A 310 3.44 -13.54 3.81
CA TYR A 310 2.67 -14.52 3.06
C TYR A 310 2.24 -13.96 1.71
N SER A 311 2.32 -14.80 0.68
CA SER A 311 1.87 -14.48 -0.68
C SER A 311 0.36 -14.63 -0.83
N ASN A 312 -0.24 -15.49 -0.01
CA ASN A 312 -1.67 -15.73 0.08
C ASN A 312 -2.03 -15.98 1.55
N VAL A 313 -3.15 -15.40 1.98
CA VAL A 313 -3.71 -15.59 3.33
C VAL A 313 -5.19 -15.85 3.15
N SER A 314 -5.61 -17.08 3.35
CA SER A 314 -7.00 -17.49 3.29
C SER A 314 -7.38 -18.33 4.51
N TYR A 315 -8.67 -18.56 4.70
CA TYR A 315 -9.16 -19.38 5.79
C TYR A 315 -10.31 -20.26 5.34
N LYS A 316 -10.55 -21.30 6.13
CA LYS A 316 -11.70 -22.19 6.02
C LYS A 316 -12.34 -22.30 7.41
N LEU A 317 -13.66 -22.21 7.47
CA LEU A 317 -14.45 -22.50 8.65
C LEU A 317 -15.18 -23.83 8.41
N THR A 318 -15.02 -24.79 9.31
CA THR A 318 -15.72 -26.07 9.28
C THR A 318 -16.62 -26.14 10.51
N ASP A 319 -17.91 -26.37 10.28
CA ASP A 319 -18.89 -26.55 11.36
C ASP A 319 -18.71 -27.93 12.00
N THR A 320 -18.66 -27.97 13.33
CA THR A 320 -18.58 -29.19 14.11
C THR A 320 -19.61 -29.17 15.25
N PRO A 321 -20.01 -30.31 15.81
CA PRO A 321 -20.97 -30.35 16.93
C PRO A 321 -20.56 -29.52 18.16
N GLN A 322 -19.27 -29.18 18.28
CA GLN A 322 -18.70 -28.46 19.42
C GLN A 322 -18.36 -26.99 19.12
N GLY A 323 -18.65 -26.50 17.91
CA GLY A 323 -18.32 -25.17 17.42
C GLY A 323 -17.53 -25.23 16.12
N TYR A 324 -16.98 -24.10 15.70
CA TYR A 324 -16.24 -24.01 14.43
C TYR A 324 -14.76 -24.37 14.60
N GLN A 325 -14.25 -25.13 13.65
CA GLN A 325 -12.81 -25.27 13.42
C GLN A 325 -12.40 -24.20 12.41
N LEU A 326 -11.49 -23.32 12.81
CA LEU A 326 -10.92 -22.27 11.97
C LEU A 326 -9.55 -22.72 11.47
N HIS A 327 -9.44 -22.88 10.16
CA HIS A 327 -8.22 -23.33 9.51
C HIS A 327 -7.65 -22.21 8.63
N PHE A 328 -6.46 -21.70 8.95
CA PHE A 328 -5.74 -20.73 8.12
C PHE A 328 -4.84 -21.44 7.11
N ILE A 329 -4.89 -20.97 5.88
CA ILE A 329 -4.04 -21.45 4.78
C ILE A 329 -3.11 -20.29 4.42
N LEU A 330 -1.84 -20.43 4.75
CA LEU A 330 -0.81 -19.42 4.59
C LEU A 330 0.21 -19.91 3.57
N GLU A 331 0.36 -19.21 2.47
CA GLU A 331 1.42 -19.49 1.49
C GLU A 331 2.57 -18.53 1.73
N GLU A 332 3.74 -19.05 2.03
CA GLU A 332 4.92 -18.21 2.19
C GLU A 332 5.22 -17.40 0.92
N LYS A 333 5.60 -16.16 1.11
CA LYS A 333 6.06 -15.31 0.02
C LYS A 333 7.51 -15.67 -0.30
N TYR A 334 7.77 -16.05 -1.54
CA TYR A 334 9.16 -16.17 -2.02
C TYR A 334 9.79 -14.78 -2.06
N GLU A 335 10.64 -14.50 -1.10
CA GLU A 335 11.18 -13.16 -0.87
C GLU A 335 12.50 -12.92 -1.60
N ARG A 336 12.46 -12.96 -2.91
CA ARG A 336 13.50 -12.32 -3.74
C ARG A 336 12.81 -11.23 -4.53
N ASN A 337 13.17 -10.00 -4.25
CA ASN A 337 12.59 -8.85 -4.94
C ASN A 337 13.70 -8.01 -5.56
N LEU A 338 13.47 -7.58 -6.78
CA LEU A 338 14.20 -6.48 -7.40
C LEU A 338 13.33 -5.24 -7.32
N ASN A 339 13.81 -4.22 -6.63
CA ASN A 339 13.10 -2.97 -6.41
C ASN A 339 13.81 -1.84 -7.15
N LEU A 340 13.03 -0.99 -7.80
CA LEU A 340 13.50 0.15 -8.58
C LEU A 340 12.84 1.43 -8.07
N GLY A 341 13.64 2.41 -7.68
CA GLY A 341 13.24 3.78 -7.37
C GLY A 341 13.82 4.76 -8.38
N ILE A 342 13.03 5.72 -8.79
CA ILE A 342 13.45 6.80 -9.70
C ILE A 342 12.93 8.11 -9.13
N ARG A 343 13.81 9.12 -9.09
CA ARG A 343 13.47 10.47 -8.67
C ARG A 343 14.18 11.50 -9.54
N PHE A 344 13.48 12.59 -9.79
CA PHE A 344 14.03 13.80 -10.38
C PHE A 344 13.72 14.99 -9.46
N ASP A 345 14.72 15.78 -9.13
CA ASP A 345 14.50 17.02 -8.37
C ASP A 345 15.39 18.16 -8.88
N SER A 346 15.06 19.38 -8.47
CA SER A 346 15.76 20.59 -8.94
C SER A 346 17.20 20.73 -8.45
N GLU A 347 17.65 19.88 -7.49
CA GLU A 347 18.98 19.99 -6.90
C GLU A 347 19.92 18.84 -7.32
N GLU A 348 19.38 17.61 -7.38
CA GLU A 348 20.15 16.43 -7.74
C GLU A 348 19.99 16.00 -9.20
N ILE A 349 19.03 16.61 -9.91
CA ILE A 349 18.64 16.33 -11.31
C ILE A 349 18.00 14.96 -11.42
N ALA A 350 18.73 13.88 -11.25
CA ALA A 350 18.22 12.51 -11.34
C ALA A 350 18.90 11.59 -10.34
N SER A 351 18.11 10.73 -9.73
CA SER A 351 18.59 9.66 -8.85
C SER A 351 17.88 8.34 -9.17
N LEU A 352 18.66 7.29 -9.31
CA LEU A 352 18.21 5.92 -9.54
C LEU A 352 18.55 5.08 -8.31
N LEU A 353 17.56 4.41 -7.73
CA LEU A 353 17.73 3.50 -6.62
C LEU A 353 17.43 2.07 -7.07
N LEU A 354 18.40 1.19 -6.88
CA LEU A 354 18.27 -0.25 -7.12
C LEU A 354 18.41 -0.99 -5.80
N ASN A 355 17.51 -1.92 -5.53
CA ASN A 355 17.60 -2.77 -4.37
C ASN A 355 17.29 -4.21 -4.75
N VAL A 356 18.11 -5.12 -4.26
CA VAL A 356 17.87 -6.57 -4.33
C VAL A 356 17.77 -7.07 -2.91
N ARG A 357 16.64 -7.67 -2.57
CA ARG A 357 16.42 -8.31 -1.28
C ARG A 357 16.20 -9.80 -1.48
N SER A 358 16.84 -10.62 -0.67
CA SER A 358 16.71 -12.08 -0.70
C SER A 358 16.59 -12.64 0.71
N ARG A 359 15.62 -13.55 0.92
CA ARG A 359 15.50 -14.34 2.14
C ARG A 359 16.39 -15.58 2.03
N PHE A 360 16.96 -15.97 3.16
CA PHE A 360 17.65 -17.25 3.33
C PHE A 360 16.82 -18.13 4.25
N ASP A 361 16.55 -19.36 3.78
CA ASP A 361 15.88 -20.40 4.56
C ASP A 361 16.91 -21.05 5.50
N THR A 362 17.27 -20.33 6.55
CA THR A 362 18.14 -20.79 7.62
C THR A 362 17.30 -21.08 8.86
N ARG A 363 17.87 -21.81 9.84
CA ARG A 363 17.20 -22.13 11.12
C ARG A 363 16.58 -20.89 11.81
N VAL A 364 17.16 -19.72 11.58
CA VAL A 364 16.59 -18.42 11.96
C VAL A 364 16.31 -17.66 10.69
N PRO A 365 15.06 -17.24 10.41
CA PRO A 365 14.74 -16.45 9.23
C PRO A 365 15.66 -15.24 9.11
N SER A 366 16.25 -15.08 7.93
CA SER A 366 17.21 -14.00 7.69
C SER A 366 17.07 -13.44 6.29
N TRP A 367 17.44 -12.17 6.13
CA TRP A 367 17.43 -11.46 4.84
C TRP A 367 18.74 -10.77 4.58
N VAL A 368 19.16 -10.77 3.33
CA VAL A 368 20.19 -9.87 2.82
C VAL A 368 19.54 -8.88 1.86
N SER A 369 19.87 -7.61 2.04
CA SER A 369 19.43 -6.52 1.17
C SER A 369 20.66 -5.77 0.67
N VAL A 370 20.77 -5.60 -0.64
CA VAL A 370 21.82 -4.81 -1.29
C VAL A 370 21.14 -3.65 -2.00
N THR A 371 21.51 -2.44 -1.64
CA THR A 371 20.94 -1.20 -2.20
C THR A 371 22.03 -0.37 -2.83
N GLY A 372 21.82 0.08 -4.04
CA GLY A 372 22.68 1.04 -4.75
C GLY A 372 21.87 2.26 -5.17
N ARG A 373 22.37 3.47 -4.88
CA ARG A 373 21.85 4.73 -5.42
C ARG A 373 22.86 5.32 -6.37
N LEU A 374 22.41 5.67 -7.55
CA LEU A 374 23.20 6.33 -8.60
C LEU A 374 22.61 7.73 -8.83
N GLY A 375 23.48 8.72 -8.92
CA GLY A 375 23.11 10.11 -9.11
C GLY A 375 24.29 11.02 -8.78
N LYS A 376 24.06 12.29 -8.51
CA LYS A 376 25.07 13.25 -8.05
C LYS A 376 25.75 12.77 -6.76
N ARG A 377 24.98 12.14 -5.87
CA ARG A 377 25.47 11.44 -4.68
C ARG A 377 25.19 9.96 -4.85
N TYR A 378 26.20 9.12 -4.72
CA TYR A 378 26.02 7.68 -4.83
C TYR A 378 26.18 6.98 -3.49
N LEU A 379 25.42 5.89 -3.33
CA LEU A 379 25.35 5.09 -2.14
C LEU A 379 25.44 3.60 -2.51
N ALA A 380 26.13 2.84 -1.68
CA ALA A 380 26.04 1.38 -1.65
C ALA A 380 25.80 0.94 -0.21
N ARG A 381 24.73 0.18 0.04
CA ARG A 381 24.38 -0.34 1.36
C ARG A 381 24.13 -1.84 1.27
N VAL A 382 24.74 -2.58 2.17
CA VAL A 382 24.48 -3.99 2.40
C VAL A 382 23.91 -4.14 3.82
N GLU A 383 22.78 -4.82 3.93
CA GLU A 383 22.10 -5.03 5.20
C GLU A 383 21.78 -6.51 5.37
N TYR A 384 22.11 -7.07 6.53
CA TYR A 384 21.74 -8.40 6.95
C TYR A 384 20.82 -8.30 8.15
N THR A 385 19.62 -8.90 8.05
CA THR A 385 18.60 -8.88 9.08
C THR A 385 18.35 -10.28 9.57
N LEU A 386 18.48 -10.51 10.87
CA LEU A 386 18.04 -11.69 11.58
C LEU A 386 16.70 -11.40 12.26
N ALA A 387 15.71 -12.25 12.06
CA ALA A 387 14.42 -12.18 12.73
C ALA A 387 14.13 -13.48 13.50
N PRO A 388 14.82 -13.73 14.63
CA PRO A 388 14.69 -14.96 15.41
C PRO A 388 13.29 -15.19 16.00
N MET A 389 12.54 -14.11 16.16
CA MET A 389 11.09 -14.11 16.36
C MET A 389 10.58 -13.09 15.37
N GLN A 390 9.49 -13.36 14.69
CA GLN A 390 9.03 -12.52 13.56
C GLN A 390 8.83 -11.02 13.87
N MET A 391 9.21 -10.55 15.06
CA MET A 391 9.02 -9.20 15.56
C MET A 391 10.25 -8.50 16.07
N ARG A 392 11.31 -9.23 16.41
CA ARG A 392 12.56 -8.66 16.88
C ARG A 392 13.61 -8.86 15.81
N ASN A 393 13.96 -7.78 15.15
CA ASN A 393 14.96 -7.82 14.11
C ASN A 393 16.29 -7.33 14.66
N PHE A 394 17.34 -8.11 14.42
CA PHE A 394 18.72 -7.66 14.57
C PHE A 394 19.25 -7.32 13.19
N ASN A 395 19.65 -6.08 13.01
CA ASN A 395 20.14 -5.57 11.74
C ASN A 395 21.62 -5.28 11.83
N PHE A 396 22.37 -5.77 10.85
CA PHE A 396 23.76 -5.42 10.62
C PHE A 396 23.81 -4.73 9.27
N ALA A 397 24.23 -3.49 9.23
CA ALA A 397 24.30 -2.76 7.99
C ALA A 397 25.69 -2.14 7.81
N TYR A 398 26.19 -2.19 6.59
CA TYR A 398 27.30 -1.40 6.15
C TYR A 398 26.87 -0.51 5.01
N GLN A 399 27.25 0.77 5.07
CA GLN A 399 26.89 1.77 4.08
C GLN A 399 28.15 2.56 3.66
N PHE A 400 28.27 2.76 2.38
CA PHE A 400 29.22 3.68 1.77
C PHE A 400 28.45 4.75 1.02
N GLU A 401 28.85 6.01 1.21
CA GLU A 401 28.33 7.15 0.44
C GLU A 401 29.46 8.03 -0.09
N TYR A 402 29.21 8.57 -1.24
CA TYR A 402 29.95 9.72 -1.75
C TYR A 402 29.00 10.90 -1.81
N ASN A 403 29.34 11.95 -1.11
CA ASN A 403 28.54 13.15 -0.97
C ASN A 403 29.27 14.37 -1.56
N ASP A 404 28.53 15.14 -2.36
CA ASP A 404 28.91 16.46 -2.89
C ASP A 404 27.78 17.43 -2.54
N ILE A 405 28.03 18.27 -1.53
CA ILE A 405 27.01 19.12 -0.91
C ILE A 405 27.45 20.57 -0.92
N ASN A 406 26.54 21.43 -1.36
CA ASN A 406 26.69 22.88 -1.25
C ASN A 406 26.03 23.36 0.04
N ILE A 407 26.77 24.12 0.83
CA ILE A 407 26.27 24.78 2.04
C ILE A 407 26.15 26.28 1.77
N TYR A 408 25.06 26.83 2.22
CA TYR A 408 24.73 28.24 2.03
C TYR A 408 24.69 28.96 3.37
N ASP A 409 24.83 30.25 3.33
CA ASP A 409 24.61 31.16 4.44
C ASP A 409 23.87 32.43 3.94
N HIS A 410 22.72 32.70 4.55
CA HIS A 410 21.84 33.80 4.14
C HIS A 410 21.55 33.80 2.63
N GLY A 411 21.26 32.62 2.08
CA GLY A 411 20.93 32.42 0.67
C GLY A 411 22.09 32.59 -0.33
N ARG A 412 23.33 32.71 0.16
CA ARG A 412 24.55 32.73 -0.67
C ARG A 412 25.37 31.48 -0.44
N ARG A 413 25.87 30.87 -1.52
CA ARG A 413 26.74 29.72 -1.40
C ARG A 413 27.98 30.09 -0.60
N SER A 414 28.17 29.45 0.54
CA SER A 414 29.30 29.68 1.44
C SER A 414 30.46 28.78 1.07
N TYR A 415 30.20 27.47 0.94
CA TYR A 415 31.22 26.52 0.55
C TYR A 415 30.58 25.26 -0.07
N ASN A 416 31.43 24.43 -0.71
CA ASN A 416 31.09 23.09 -1.15
C ASN A 416 31.95 22.09 -0.39
N THR A 417 31.37 20.98 0.00
CA THR A 417 32.09 19.90 0.64
C THR A 417 31.86 18.60 -0.09
N THR A 418 32.96 17.91 -0.39
CA THR A 418 32.95 16.58 -0.98
C THR A 418 33.61 15.61 -0.02
N TYR A 419 32.92 14.54 0.34
CA TYR A 419 33.45 13.55 1.27
C TYR A 419 32.95 12.14 0.98
N LYS A 420 33.74 11.16 1.41
CA LYS A 420 33.37 9.76 1.50
C LYS A 420 32.92 9.48 2.93
N TYR A 421 31.79 8.83 3.06
CA TYR A 421 31.20 8.42 4.33
C TYR A 421 31.07 6.91 4.36
N HIS A 422 31.48 6.31 5.46
CA HIS A 422 31.29 4.90 5.74
C HIS A 422 30.59 4.78 7.07
N SER A 423 29.58 3.92 7.17
CA SER A 423 28.96 3.58 8.45
C SER A 423 28.78 2.08 8.60
N GLY A 424 29.01 1.61 9.82
CA GLY A 424 28.65 0.27 10.28
C GLY A 424 27.62 0.39 11.37
N GLU A 425 26.43 -0.17 11.17
CA GLU A 425 25.33 -0.14 12.13
C GLU A 425 25.02 -1.54 12.63
N PHE A 426 24.88 -1.69 13.93
CA PHE A 426 24.26 -2.83 14.57
C PHE A 426 23.03 -2.34 15.31
N GLY A 427 21.85 -2.79 14.89
CA GLY A 427 20.59 -2.33 15.41
C GLY A 427 19.70 -3.47 15.87
N PHE A 428 18.94 -3.20 16.89
CA PHE A 428 17.82 -3.98 17.35
C PHE A 428 16.55 -3.16 17.05
N SER A 429 15.57 -3.77 16.41
CA SER A 429 14.26 -3.13 16.20
C SER A 429 13.14 -4.06 16.61
N ASP A 430 12.18 -3.52 17.35
CA ASP A 430 10.95 -4.18 17.70
C ASP A 430 9.80 -3.61 16.85
N VAL A 431 9.11 -4.48 16.11
CA VAL A 431 8.05 -4.12 15.16
C VAL A 431 6.68 -4.62 15.66
N TRP A 432 6.49 -4.73 16.99
CA TRP A 432 5.31 -5.31 17.61
C TRP A 432 4.01 -4.63 17.23
N PHE A 433 4.07 -3.33 16.98
CA PHE A 433 2.89 -2.54 16.71
C PHE A 433 2.85 -2.14 15.23
N ARG A 434 1.69 -2.27 14.62
CA ARG A 434 1.49 -1.88 13.21
C ARG A 434 1.93 -0.44 12.93
N ASN A 435 1.66 0.46 13.88
CA ASN A 435 1.89 1.89 13.76
C ASN A 435 3.10 2.41 14.55
N LEU A 436 3.78 1.56 15.30
CA LEU A 436 4.89 1.95 16.18
C LEU A 436 6.11 1.07 15.89
N ARG A 437 7.25 1.70 15.67
CA ARG A 437 8.55 1.06 15.56
C ARG A 437 9.47 1.67 16.62
N PHE A 438 10.06 0.82 17.44
CA PHE A 438 11.14 1.17 18.34
C PHE A 438 12.44 0.53 17.86
N GLY A 439 13.56 1.23 18.01
CA GLY A 439 14.88 0.68 17.69
C GLY A 439 15.95 1.27 18.58
N ALA A 440 16.98 0.48 18.84
CA ALA A 440 18.19 0.91 19.54
C ALA A 440 19.40 0.21 18.92
N GLY A 441 20.56 0.80 19.04
CA GLY A 441 21.75 0.21 18.44
C GLY A 441 23.02 1.00 18.63
N LEU A 442 24.02 0.55 17.89
CA LEU A 442 25.36 1.10 17.84
C LEU A 442 25.63 1.55 16.41
N ASN A 443 26.34 2.65 16.25
CA ASN A 443 26.77 3.13 14.95
C ASN A 443 28.24 3.54 14.98
N PHE A 444 29.01 3.05 14.03
CA PHE A 444 30.39 3.43 13.79
C PHE A 444 30.46 4.19 12.47
N GLU A 445 31.01 5.40 12.49
CA GLU A 445 31.02 6.31 11.35
C GLU A 445 32.44 6.80 11.03
N PHE A 446 32.73 6.88 9.74
CA PHE A 446 33.98 7.37 9.24
C PHE A 446 33.77 8.39 8.13
N PHE A 447 34.31 9.60 8.29
CA PHE A 447 34.26 10.68 7.34
C PHE A 447 35.65 10.94 6.77
N LYS A 448 35.79 10.91 5.45
CA LYS A 448 36.99 11.28 4.74
C LYS A 448 36.69 12.39 3.73
N TYR A 449 37.03 13.60 4.11
CA TYR A 449 36.86 14.77 3.25
C TYR A 449 37.90 14.76 2.14
N LYS A 450 37.45 15.07 0.91
CA LYS A 450 38.29 15.21 -0.28
C LYS A 450 38.62 16.67 -0.51
N ASP A 451 37.60 17.52 -0.52
CA ASP A 451 37.72 18.95 -0.75
C ASP A 451 36.77 19.70 0.21
N PHE A 452 37.25 20.81 0.71
CA PHE A 452 36.49 21.76 1.52
C PHE A 452 36.78 23.13 0.93
N LEU A 453 35.93 23.58 0.01
CA LEU A 453 36.14 24.81 -0.74
C LEU A 453 35.35 25.96 -0.13
N TYR A 454 36.05 26.88 0.52
CA TYR A 454 35.49 28.15 0.95
C TYR A 454 35.44 29.17 -0.17
N ASN A 455 34.30 29.89 -0.28
CA ASN A 455 34.13 30.95 -1.28
C ASN A 455 34.75 32.31 -0.88
N THR A 456 35.15 32.47 0.37
CA THR A 456 35.75 33.71 0.89
C THR A 456 37.28 33.49 1.05
N GLY A 457 38.06 33.98 0.10
CA GLY A 457 39.50 34.11 0.26
C GLY A 457 40.36 32.97 -0.18
N GLY A 458 39.87 31.93 -0.87
CA GLY A 458 40.70 30.90 -1.49
C GLY A 458 41.48 29.98 -0.55
N GLN A 459 41.20 29.98 0.76
CA GLN A 459 41.86 29.09 1.69
C GLN A 459 41.21 27.69 1.64
N ARG A 460 42.02 26.69 1.34
CA ARG A 460 41.66 25.28 1.42
C ARG A 460 41.84 24.79 2.87
N LEU A 461 40.75 24.45 3.55
CA LEU A 461 40.85 23.80 4.84
C LEU A 461 41.05 22.29 4.64
N GLU A 462 42.16 21.76 5.09
CA GLU A 462 42.39 20.34 5.15
C GLU A 462 41.70 19.75 6.39
N VAL A 463 40.61 19.00 6.20
CA VAL A 463 39.92 18.33 7.29
C VAL A 463 40.45 16.88 7.36
N LYS A 464 41.09 16.55 8.48
CA LYS A 464 41.58 15.19 8.73
C LYS A 464 40.41 14.20 8.78
N PRO A 465 40.63 12.94 8.36
CA PRO A 465 39.64 11.90 8.50
C PRO A 465 39.19 11.77 9.96
N GLN A 466 37.88 11.57 10.17
CA GLN A 466 37.27 11.52 11.51
C GLN A 466 36.49 10.22 11.67
N HIS A 467 36.63 9.61 12.85
CA HIS A 467 35.92 8.40 13.27
C HIS A 467 35.01 8.75 14.45
N PHE A 468 33.80 8.22 14.42
CA PHE A 468 32.84 8.43 15.49
C PHE A 468 32.16 7.11 15.87
N PHE A 469 31.85 6.96 17.15
CA PHE A 469 31.10 5.85 17.67
C PHE A 469 29.92 6.39 18.48
N SER A 470 28.74 5.86 18.26
CA SER A 470 27.53 6.30 18.97
C SER A 470 26.61 5.16 19.35
N TYR A 471 25.90 5.37 20.45
CA TYR A 471 24.73 4.62 20.86
C TYR A 471 23.50 5.41 20.42
N PHE A 472 22.49 4.75 19.88
CA PHE A 472 21.24 5.42 19.52
C PHE A 472 20.02 4.68 20.01
N ALA A 473 18.94 5.44 20.26
CA ALA A 473 17.58 4.95 20.42
C ALA A 473 16.66 5.78 19.55
N GLN A 474 15.70 5.12 18.91
CA GLN A 474 14.75 5.79 18.02
C GLN A 474 13.34 5.23 18.18
N LEU A 475 12.36 6.08 17.93
CA LEU A 475 10.94 5.76 17.96
C LEU A 475 10.28 6.39 16.72
N HIS A 476 9.41 5.64 16.07
CA HIS A 476 8.57 6.16 14.98
C HIS A 476 7.15 5.63 15.16
N TYR A 477 6.20 6.55 15.33
CA TYR A 477 4.77 6.26 15.41
C TYR A 477 4.04 6.98 14.27
N ASN A 478 3.35 6.21 13.42
CA ASN A 478 2.67 6.76 12.23
C ASN A 478 1.29 6.13 12.05
N THR A 479 0.26 6.97 12.04
CA THR A 479 -1.13 6.60 11.82
C THR A 479 -1.73 7.25 10.56
N TYR A 480 -0.91 7.76 9.66
CA TYR A 480 -1.39 8.29 8.39
C TYR A 480 -2.16 7.25 7.60
N ASN A 481 -3.17 7.69 6.87
CA ASN A 481 -3.95 6.81 5.99
C ASN A 481 -3.35 6.67 4.58
N LYS A 482 -2.33 7.48 4.25
CA LYS A 482 -1.55 7.44 3.02
C LYS A 482 -0.14 7.96 3.30
N GLY A 483 0.83 7.54 2.53
CA GLY A 483 2.17 8.03 2.65
C GLY A 483 2.35 9.46 2.17
N TYR A 484 1.84 9.73 0.97
CA TYR A 484 1.82 11.08 0.41
C TYR A 484 0.40 11.63 0.43
N PHE A 485 0.29 12.92 0.70
CA PHE A 485 -0.99 13.64 0.81
C PHE A 485 -2.00 12.99 1.78
N PRO A 486 -1.59 12.58 3.01
CA PRO A 486 -2.49 11.94 3.96
C PRO A 486 -3.64 12.89 4.34
N SER A 487 -4.86 12.34 4.49
CA SER A 487 -6.03 13.15 4.90
C SER A 487 -6.36 13.03 6.38
N LYS A 488 -5.76 12.08 7.10
CA LYS A 488 -5.93 11.90 8.55
C LYS A 488 -4.71 11.22 9.16
N GLY A 489 -4.59 11.35 10.46
CA GLY A 489 -3.57 10.66 11.25
C GLY A 489 -2.46 11.57 11.75
N THR A 490 -1.48 10.97 12.38
CA THR A 490 -0.32 11.67 12.96
C THR A 490 0.96 10.88 12.70
N ASP A 491 2.07 11.61 12.58
CA ASP A 491 3.43 11.06 12.52
C ASP A 491 4.26 11.66 13.63
N VAL A 492 4.91 10.80 14.42
CA VAL A 492 5.79 11.19 15.52
C VAL A 492 7.10 10.42 15.38
N GLN A 493 8.20 11.15 15.32
CA GLN A 493 9.53 10.56 15.26
C GLN A 493 10.39 11.13 16.36
N GLY A 494 11.24 10.29 16.94
CA GLY A 494 12.23 10.69 17.91
C GLY A 494 13.51 9.88 17.76
N ARG A 495 14.66 10.53 17.84
CA ARG A 495 15.97 9.87 17.87
C ARG A 495 16.89 10.56 18.85
N TYR A 496 17.48 9.77 19.74
CA TYR A 496 18.56 10.20 20.60
C TYR A 496 19.83 9.46 20.20
N SER A 497 20.94 10.17 20.08
CA SER A 497 22.25 9.60 19.78
C SER A 497 23.28 10.14 20.78
N LEU A 498 24.00 9.25 21.44
CA LEU A 498 25.10 9.58 22.35
C LEU A 498 26.42 9.18 21.70
N TYR A 499 27.24 10.16 21.37
CA TYR A 499 28.55 9.99 20.79
C TYR A 499 29.60 9.95 21.91
N THR A 500 30.44 8.93 21.88
CA THR A 500 31.44 8.67 22.90
C THR A 500 32.81 8.41 22.28
N ASP A 501 33.86 8.48 23.07
CA ASP A 501 35.22 8.07 22.69
C ASP A 501 35.52 6.57 22.91
N ASN A 502 34.48 5.79 23.25
CA ASN A 502 34.59 4.33 23.25
C ASN A 502 34.94 3.86 21.83
N LEU A 503 35.95 3.03 21.70
CA LEU A 503 36.47 2.49 20.44
C LEU A 503 37.02 3.53 19.43
N THR A 504 36.96 4.82 19.75
CA THR A 504 37.51 5.89 18.94
C THR A 504 38.16 6.98 19.82
N HIS A 505 39.16 7.68 19.30
CA HIS A 505 39.77 8.78 20.01
C HIS A 505 39.35 10.11 19.41
N TYR A 506 38.38 10.78 20.01
CA TYR A 506 38.00 12.13 19.64
C TYR A 506 38.86 13.15 20.37
N LYS A 507 40.00 13.47 19.92
CA LYS A 507 40.82 14.50 20.60
C LYS A 507 40.01 15.81 20.78
N GLY A 508 39.36 15.94 21.92
CA GLY A 508 38.65 17.14 22.36
C GLY A 508 37.16 17.27 22.03
N HIS A 509 36.49 16.23 21.54
CA HIS A 509 35.09 16.35 21.06
C HIS A 509 34.06 15.47 21.81
N ALA A 510 34.49 14.48 22.54
CA ALA A 510 33.57 13.58 23.25
C ALA A 510 33.45 13.93 24.75
N PRO A 511 32.32 13.57 25.42
CA PRO A 511 31.07 13.11 24.81
C PRO A 511 30.19 14.28 24.33
N PHE A 512 29.39 14.03 23.31
CA PHE A 512 28.28 14.91 22.94
C PHE A 512 27.07 14.08 22.58
N SER A 513 25.87 14.67 22.58
CA SER A 513 24.65 13.98 22.21
C SER A 513 23.79 14.84 21.27
N ALA A 514 22.93 14.16 20.52
CA ALA A 514 21.95 14.76 19.65
C ALA A 514 20.57 14.18 19.94
N LEU A 515 19.60 15.08 20.21
CA LEU A 515 18.19 14.75 20.36
C LEU A 515 17.44 15.39 19.20
N ALA A 516 16.81 14.57 18.35
CA ALA A 516 15.93 15.01 17.29
C ALA A 516 14.51 14.50 17.56
N ALA A 517 13.52 15.35 17.35
CA ALA A 517 12.12 14.99 17.47
C ALA A 517 11.28 15.71 16.42
N SER A 518 10.24 15.05 15.94
CA SER A 518 9.24 15.65 15.05
C SER A 518 7.85 15.10 15.36
N TRP A 519 6.87 15.97 15.19
CA TRP A 519 5.46 15.66 15.23
C TRP A 519 4.75 16.39 14.09
N ALA A 520 3.84 15.70 13.39
CA ALA A 520 2.93 16.29 12.43
C ALA A 520 1.55 15.61 12.54
N GLY A 521 0.50 16.42 12.52
CA GLY A 521 -0.88 15.92 12.54
C GLY A 521 -1.64 16.39 11.30
N VAL A 522 -2.56 15.59 10.78
CA VAL A 522 -3.42 15.94 9.66
C VAL A 522 -4.87 15.99 10.12
N PHE A 523 -5.47 17.18 10.04
CA PHE A 523 -6.83 17.47 10.46
C PHE A 523 -7.64 17.93 9.24
N SER A 524 -8.44 17.02 8.67
CA SER A 524 -9.35 17.39 7.58
C SER A 524 -10.56 18.12 8.12
N LEU A 525 -10.70 19.39 7.75
CA LEU A 525 -11.88 20.20 8.09
C LEU A 525 -13.04 19.92 7.13
N THR A 526 -12.71 19.53 5.90
CA THR A 526 -13.65 19.03 4.89
C THR A 526 -12.98 17.90 4.12
N ASP A 527 -13.72 17.20 3.26
CA ASP A 527 -13.16 16.15 2.38
C ASP A 527 -12.05 16.65 1.44
N ARG A 528 -11.96 17.97 1.27
CA ARG A 528 -11.01 18.60 0.33
C ARG A 528 -9.99 19.52 0.97
N PHE A 529 -10.20 19.93 2.22
CA PHE A 529 -9.34 20.90 2.90
C PHE A 529 -8.80 20.33 4.21
N ALA A 530 -7.49 20.39 4.39
CA ALA A 530 -6.79 19.90 5.58
C ALA A 530 -5.81 20.92 6.15
N LEU A 531 -5.77 20.97 7.49
CA LEU A 531 -4.75 21.65 8.29
C LEU A 531 -3.70 20.64 8.70
N ILE A 532 -2.43 20.97 8.56
CA ILE A 532 -1.31 20.11 8.90
C ILE A 532 -0.31 20.89 9.76
N PRO A 533 -0.58 21.04 11.07
CA PRO A 533 0.41 21.58 12.00
C PRO A 533 1.55 20.57 12.18
N SER A 534 2.76 21.10 12.33
CA SER A 534 3.93 20.32 12.68
C SER A 534 4.86 21.08 13.61
N LEU A 535 5.55 20.31 14.46
CA LEU A 535 6.56 20.78 15.40
C LEU A 535 7.76 19.83 15.31
N TYR A 536 8.93 20.35 15.06
CA TYR A 536 10.13 19.55 14.95
C TYR A 536 11.38 20.34 15.31
N GLY A 537 12.40 19.63 15.72
CA GLY A 537 13.65 20.25 16.09
C GLY A 537 14.76 19.26 16.37
N ARG A 538 15.94 19.81 16.56
CA ARG A 538 17.12 19.05 16.96
C ARG A 538 17.99 19.89 17.90
N VAL A 539 18.45 19.23 18.97
CA VAL A 539 19.28 19.83 20.00
C VAL A 539 20.57 19.05 20.12
N LEU A 540 21.69 19.75 20.07
CA LEU A 540 23.03 19.21 20.28
C LEU A 540 23.49 19.63 21.67
N ILE A 541 23.92 18.67 22.46
CA ILE A 541 24.37 18.87 23.84
C ILE A 541 25.83 18.41 23.93
N GLY A 542 26.72 19.34 24.22
CA GLY A 542 28.14 19.09 24.32
C GLY A 542 28.99 20.30 23.98
N LYS A 543 30.31 20.18 24.14
CA LYS A 543 31.27 21.21 23.73
C LYS A 543 31.96 20.79 22.44
N ASN A 544 32.29 21.77 21.57
CA ASN A 544 33.05 21.57 20.35
C ASN A 544 32.42 20.48 19.43
N ILE A 545 31.15 20.61 19.14
CA ILE A 545 30.41 19.67 18.28
C ILE A 545 31.13 19.50 16.93
N PRO A 546 31.45 18.28 16.51
CA PRO A 546 32.12 18.06 15.24
C PRO A 546 31.25 18.50 14.05
N TYR A 547 31.90 19.04 13.05
CA TYR A 547 31.27 19.62 11.86
C TYR A 547 30.21 18.73 11.18
N PRO A 548 30.45 17.41 11.02
CA PRO A 548 29.46 16.51 10.38
C PRO A 548 28.09 16.44 11.08
N TYR A 549 28.03 16.85 12.35
CA TYR A 549 26.83 16.72 13.16
C TYR A 549 26.09 18.04 13.43
N LEU A 550 26.62 19.15 12.92
CA LEU A 550 25.96 20.46 13.06
C LEU A 550 24.57 20.43 12.44
N ASN A 551 23.63 21.17 13.02
CA ASN A 551 22.29 21.27 12.49
C ASN A 551 22.29 21.94 11.12
N ALA A 552 21.54 21.35 10.20
CA ALA A 552 21.30 21.91 8.88
C ALA A 552 19.81 22.17 8.69
N MET A 553 19.45 23.35 8.18
CA MET A 553 18.07 23.75 7.91
C MET A 553 17.91 24.14 6.45
N GLY A 554 16.79 23.73 5.84
CA GLY A 554 16.46 24.03 4.45
C GLY A 554 15.99 22.81 3.67
N GLY A 555 15.50 23.04 2.45
CA GLY A 555 14.83 22.02 1.64
C GLY A 555 13.41 21.71 2.11
N GLU A 556 12.74 20.77 1.44
CA GLU A 556 11.33 20.45 1.68
C GLU A 556 11.14 19.19 2.55
N ASN A 557 12.19 18.33 2.69
CA ASN A 557 12.09 17.01 3.31
C ASN A 557 13.15 16.82 4.40
N PHE A 558 12.80 16.04 5.44
CA PHE A 558 13.75 15.61 6.46
C PHE A 558 14.82 14.69 5.85
N GLY A 559 16.08 14.89 6.25
CA GLY A 559 17.17 13.98 5.95
C GLY A 559 17.48 13.79 4.46
N HIS A 560 16.97 14.64 3.57
CA HIS A 560 17.12 14.48 2.13
C HIS A 560 18.59 14.56 1.66
N TYR A 561 19.33 15.56 2.13
CA TYR A 561 20.75 15.74 1.78
C TYR A 561 21.70 15.34 2.89
N LEU A 562 21.30 15.62 4.13
CA LEU A 562 22.03 15.26 5.35
C LEU A 562 21.07 14.62 6.34
N PRO A 563 21.47 13.56 7.07
CA PRO A 563 20.60 12.91 8.04
C PRO A 563 20.02 13.86 9.10
N GLN A 564 20.74 14.94 9.44
CA GLN A 564 20.36 15.95 10.42
C GLN A 564 19.60 17.15 9.81
N GLN A 565 19.26 17.11 8.54
CA GLN A 565 18.53 18.18 7.87
C GLN A 565 17.12 18.35 8.42
N LEU A 566 16.77 19.59 8.74
CA LEU A 566 15.43 20.05 9.11
C LEU A 566 14.82 20.84 7.93
N PRO A 567 13.66 20.43 7.40
CA PRO A 567 13.04 21.16 6.30
C PRO A 567 12.60 22.57 6.75
N PHE A 568 12.63 23.53 5.81
CA PHE A 568 12.14 24.88 6.10
C PHE A 568 11.65 25.56 4.82
N ALA A 569 10.35 25.81 4.73
CA ALA A 569 9.75 26.45 3.57
C ALA A 569 10.35 27.84 3.34
N GLY A 570 10.81 28.09 2.11
CA GLY A 570 11.48 29.33 1.73
C GLY A 570 13.00 29.33 1.90
N ILE A 571 13.61 28.27 2.44
CA ILE A 571 15.04 28.01 2.35
C ILE A 571 15.22 26.76 1.49
N THR A 572 15.48 26.93 0.21
CA THR A 572 15.62 25.82 -0.73
C THR A 572 16.95 25.07 -0.58
N ASN A 573 17.99 25.76 -0.13
CA ASN A 573 19.35 25.22 0.01
C ASN A 573 19.66 24.91 1.48
N LEU A 574 20.66 24.05 1.71
CA LEU A 574 21.14 23.73 3.05
C LEU A 574 21.92 24.89 3.68
N GLU A 575 21.47 25.32 4.86
CA GLU A 575 22.18 26.28 5.70
C GLU A 575 22.55 25.66 7.05
N ILE A 576 23.77 25.79 7.49
CA ILE A 576 24.18 25.41 8.84
C ILE A 576 23.61 26.44 9.82
N VAL A 577 23.08 25.93 10.92
CA VAL A 577 22.42 26.72 11.96
C VAL A 577 22.94 26.33 13.35
N ASP A 578 22.44 27.01 14.38
CA ASP A 578 22.88 26.88 15.76
C ASP A 578 22.67 25.46 16.33
N ASN A 579 23.26 25.16 17.48
CA ASN A 579 23.21 23.84 18.09
C ASN A 579 21.80 23.41 18.54
N SER A 580 20.91 24.35 18.77
CA SER A 580 19.51 24.10 19.10
C SER A 580 18.58 24.77 18.10
N VAL A 581 17.69 24.01 17.50
CA VAL A 581 16.70 24.49 16.53
C VAL A 581 15.35 23.88 16.83
N LEU A 582 14.33 24.71 16.91
CA LEU A 582 12.93 24.32 17.02
C LEU A 582 12.13 25.03 15.94
N VAL A 583 11.41 24.26 15.13
CA VAL A 583 10.57 24.79 14.04
C VAL A 583 9.11 24.44 14.31
N THR A 584 8.25 25.42 14.22
CA THR A 584 6.80 25.23 14.12
C THR A 584 6.34 25.56 12.71
N SER A 585 5.49 24.74 12.15
CA SER A 585 4.99 24.90 10.79
C SER A 585 3.49 24.61 10.72
N LEU A 586 2.80 25.35 9.87
CA LEU A 586 1.41 25.11 9.51
C LEU A 586 1.30 25.02 8.00
N LYS A 587 0.83 23.87 7.51
CA LYS A 587 0.54 23.65 6.09
C LYS A 587 -0.99 23.59 5.90
N LEU A 588 -1.49 24.43 5.02
CA LEU A 588 -2.87 24.44 4.55
C LEU A 588 -2.90 23.72 3.21
N ARG A 589 -3.71 22.68 3.07
CA ARG A 589 -3.77 21.91 1.83
C ARG A 589 -5.19 21.81 1.31
N GLN A 590 -5.39 22.24 0.07
CA GLN A 590 -6.64 22.14 -0.67
C GLN A 590 -6.51 21.09 -1.76
N ARG A 591 -7.38 20.08 -1.77
CA ARG A 591 -7.50 19.11 -2.86
C ARG A 591 -8.40 19.66 -3.98
N ILE A 592 -7.91 19.60 -5.21
CA ILE A 592 -8.61 20.03 -6.42
C ILE A 592 -8.84 18.78 -7.28
N GLY A 593 -10.10 18.37 -7.46
CA GLY A 593 -10.41 17.08 -8.08
C GLY A 593 -9.97 15.90 -7.23
N SER A 594 -9.48 14.81 -7.84
CA SER A 594 -9.12 13.56 -7.15
C SER A 594 -7.66 13.46 -6.77
N LYS A 595 -6.74 14.07 -7.52
CA LYS A 595 -5.28 13.85 -7.43
C LYS A 595 -4.45 15.13 -7.32
N ASN A 596 -5.04 16.29 -7.42
CA ASN A 596 -4.33 17.57 -7.42
C ASN A 596 -4.45 18.25 -6.07
N TYR A 597 -3.39 18.89 -5.64
CA TYR A 597 -3.30 19.56 -4.33
C TYR A 597 -2.61 20.91 -4.49
N VAL A 598 -3.14 21.94 -3.82
CA VAL A 598 -2.48 23.22 -3.63
C VAL A 598 -2.18 23.36 -2.14
N THR A 599 -0.97 23.78 -1.81
CA THR A 599 -0.51 23.92 -0.43
C THR A 599 0.02 25.32 -0.16
N PHE A 600 -0.29 25.83 1.03
CA PHE A 600 0.32 27.03 1.59
C PHE A 600 1.01 26.62 2.88
N THR A 601 2.30 26.88 2.99
CA THR A 601 3.09 26.52 4.18
C THR A 601 3.65 27.80 4.79
N GLY A 602 3.44 27.98 6.10
CA GLY A 602 4.10 29.00 6.90
C GLY A 602 4.86 28.34 8.03
N ASN A 603 6.08 28.77 8.31
CA ASN A 603 6.91 28.24 9.37
C ASN A 603 7.74 29.32 10.07
N VAL A 604 8.06 29.02 11.33
CA VAL A 604 8.90 29.86 12.19
C VAL A 604 9.92 28.96 12.88
N ALA A 605 11.19 29.34 12.81
CA ALA A 605 12.28 28.65 13.51
C ALA A 605 12.83 29.51 14.62
N PHE A 606 12.92 28.94 15.82
CA PHE A 606 13.67 29.48 16.96
C PHE A 606 15.00 28.73 17.04
N ARG A 607 16.10 29.42 17.26
CA ARG A 607 17.43 28.83 17.23
C ARG A 607 18.41 29.56 18.15
N ASN A 608 19.26 28.81 18.82
CA ASN A 608 20.34 29.34 19.65
C ASN A 608 21.35 28.21 19.90
N ASP A 609 22.59 28.53 20.24
CA ASP A 609 23.56 27.52 20.67
C ASP A 609 23.20 26.89 22.02
N ASN A 610 22.52 27.63 22.90
CA ASN A 610 21.97 27.11 24.14
C ASN A 610 20.45 26.94 24.01
N PHE A 611 19.96 25.73 24.26
CA PHE A 611 18.53 25.41 24.17
C PHE A 611 17.65 26.28 25.10
N PHE A 612 18.12 26.58 26.31
CA PHE A 612 17.33 27.36 27.26
C PHE A 612 17.18 28.82 26.86
N ASP A 613 18.06 29.34 26.00
CA ASP A 613 18.04 30.72 25.51
C ASP A 613 17.40 30.86 24.10
N ILE A 614 16.80 29.75 23.61
CA ILE A 614 16.26 29.70 22.23
C ILE A 614 15.18 30.77 21.96
N TRP A 615 14.43 31.12 22.97
CA TRP A 615 13.35 32.13 22.87
C TRP A 615 13.84 33.57 22.84
N GLY A 616 15.08 33.84 23.24
CA GLY A 616 15.69 35.16 23.21
C GLY A 616 16.24 35.60 21.86
N ALA A 617 16.42 34.69 20.94
CA ALA A 617 16.95 34.96 19.61
C ALA A 617 15.83 35.42 18.65
N LYS A 618 16.19 36.24 17.64
CA LYS A 618 15.24 36.62 16.60
C LYS A 618 14.80 35.41 15.80
N PRO A 619 13.48 35.11 15.72
CA PRO A 619 12.99 34.00 14.96
C PRO A 619 13.23 34.17 13.44
N VAL A 620 13.46 33.09 12.76
CA VAL A 620 13.46 33.00 11.30
C VAL A 620 12.06 32.60 10.85
N TRP A 621 11.46 33.34 9.95
CA TRP A 621 10.16 33.01 9.37
C TRP A 621 10.30 32.76 7.87
N GLY A 622 9.43 31.91 7.34
CA GLY A 622 9.38 31.59 5.93
C GLY A 622 8.02 31.06 5.54
N GLY A 623 7.82 31.00 4.25
CA GLY A 623 6.60 30.43 3.69
C GLY A 623 6.77 30.00 2.25
N SER A 624 5.89 29.13 1.81
CA SER A 624 5.85 28.63 0.43
C SER A 624 4.42 28.41 -0.05
N VAL A 625 4.27 28.49 -1.38
CA VAL A 625 3.10 28.04 -2.10
C VAL A 625 3.54 26.87 -2.96
N GLY A 626 2.81 25.77 -2.90
CA GLY A 626 3.13 24.55 -3.61
C GLY A 626 1.95 23.97 -4.36
N TYR A 627 2.26 23.24 -5.42
CA TYR A 627 1.34 22.38 -6.15
C TYR A 627 1.84 20.94 -6.06
N GLY A 628 0.91 20.01 -5.83
CA GLY A 628 1.19 18.58 -5.75
C GLY A 628 0.23 17.76 -6.62
N TYR A 629 0.73 16.69 -7.19
CA TYR A 629 -0.06 15.72 -7.94
C TYR A 629 0.26 14.30 -7.45
N ASP A 630 -0.78 13.54 -7.08
CA ASP A 630 -0.69 12.15 -6.63
C ASP A 630 -0.62 11.21 -7.85
N SER A 631 0.60 10.89 -8.29
CA SER A 631 0.84 10.05 -9.46
C SER A 631 1.10 8.58 -9.08
N LEU A 632 1.05 7.70 -10.07
CA LEU A 632 1.40 6.27 -9.89
C LEU A 632 2.89 6.04 -9.60
N PHE A 633 3.74 7.01 -9.92
CA PHE A 633 5.20 6.93 -9.78
C PHE A 633 5.73 7.72 -8.57
N GLY A 634 4.83 8.09 -7.66
CA GLY A 634 5.12 8.93 -6.51
C GLY A 634 4.59 10.37 -6.67
N PRO A 635 4.82 11.22 -5.68
CA PRO A 635 4.35 12.60 -5.70
C PRO A 635 5.09 13.41 -6.76
N LEU A 636 4.37 14.26 -7.48
CA LEU A 636 4.95 15.33 -8.28
C LEU A 636 4.67 16.62 -7.54
N GLU A 637 5.70 17.33 -7.14
CA GLU A 637 5.58 18.53 -6.31
C GLU A 637 6.40 19.66 -6.90
N ALA A 638 5.85 20.87 -6.84
CA ALA A 638 6.55 22.09 -7.16
C ALA A 638 6.22 23.16 -6.12
N SER A 639 7.19 23.88 -5.62
CA SER A 639 7.00 24.95 -4.64
C SER A 639 7.81 26.19 -4.94
N LEU A 640 7.25 27.35 -4.57
CA LEU A 640 7.90 28.64 -4.53
C LEU A 640 7.86 29.15 -3.10
N GLY A 641 9.02 29.50 -2.54
CA GLY A 641 9.11 29.93 -1.16
C GLY A 641 10.03 31.11 -0.95
N TYR A 642 9.79 31.82 0.16
CA TYR A 642 10.60 32.94 0.64
C TYR A 642 10.86 32.84 2.14
N SER A 643 12.04 33.24 2.59
CA SER A 643 12.35 33.31 4.02
C SER A 643 13.07 34.63 4.39
N SER A 644 12.88 35.01 5.66
CA SER A 644 13.57 36.19 6.26
C SER A 644 15.08 35.96 6.43
N ARG A 645 15.59 34.74 6.25
CA ARG A 645 17.00 34.41 6.34
C ARG A 645 17.70 34.46 4.99
N SER A 646 17.10 33.86 3.97
CA SER A 646 17.68 33.85 2.63
C SER A 646 17.47 35.16 1.86
N HIS A 647 16.39 35.91 2.18
CA HIS A 647 15.92 37.10 1.46
C HIS A 647 15.79 36.88 -0.05
N LYS A 648 15.53 35.65 -0.48
CA LYS A 648 15.38 35.26 -1.87
C LYS A 648 14.16 34.34 -2.05
N VAL A 649 13.55 34.47 -3.21
CA VAL A 649 12.54 33.50 -3.63
C VAL A 649 13.28 32.27 -4.16
N GLY A 650 12.97 31.12 -3.60
CA GLY A 650 13.48 29.83 -4.02
C GLY A 650 12.42 29.03 -4.75
N PHE A 651 12.85 28.18 -5.66
CA PHE A 651 12.00 27.26 -6.40
C PHE A 651 12.49 25.84 -6.19
N TYR A 652 11.55 24.90 -5.96
CA TYR A 652 11.84 23.47 -5.81
C TYR A 652 10.86 22.66 -6.63
N VAL A 653 11.35 21.60 -7.27
CA VAL A 653 10.55 20.58 -7.97
C VAL A 653 11.03 19.22 -7.54
N ASN A 654 10.09 18.32 -7.28
CA ASN A 654 10.33 16.91 -7.06
C ASN A 654 9.36 16.06 -7.91
N LEU A 655 9.88 15.06 -8.59
CA LEU A 655 9.12 14.09 -9.37
C LEU A 655 9.53 12.67 -8.91
N GLY A 656 8.65 12.00 -8.21
CA GLY A 656 8.88 10.65 -7.69
C GLY A 656 9.04 10.58 -6.17
N TYR A 657 9.27 9.39 -5.66
CA TYR A 657 9.44 9.14 -4.23
C TYR A 657 10.75 9.74 -3.71
N VAL A 658 10.73 10.26 -2.49
CA VAL A 658 11.93 10.78 -1.82
C VAL A 658 12.68 9.64 -1.14
N PHE A 659 13.96 9.39 -1.53
CA PHE A 659 14.82 8.34 -0.99
C PHE A 659 16.30 8.78 -0.87
#